data_0e63f1f48da9e47f14af0d6f72735335
#
_entry.id   0e63f1f48da9e47f14af0d6f72735335
#
_cell.length_a   1.000
_cell.length_b   1.000
_cell.length_c   1.000
_cell.angle_alpha   90.00
_cell.angle_beta   90.00
_cell.angle_gamma   90.00
#
_symmetry.space_group_name_H-M   'P 1'
#
loop_
_entity.id
_entity.type
_entity.pdbx_description
1 polymer ?
#
loop_
_entity_poly.entity_id
_entity_poly.type
_entity_poly.pdbx_seq_one_letter_code
_entity_poly.pdbx_strand_id
1 'polypeptide(L)'
;MYEAARVDDPIYHTSALAGFLIGAIIGIAIIAVAAFAFFTCGFFAGLVLGFLADQIASGVLQLGEAIGRSIHSTAGKILTGSPNVSTNSRPAARAVLSTVICEDHSPEIRIAQGSGNIYINSQPAARKDDHTECDAVIEDGSPNVFLGGGTQTVLAISPEIPDWLRQVVDVLFVVASLLGGLAGAWRQAAKLGSKFGTKCAAKFIGGQLVGMGVSEAVMGLFCNPVDVTTGQKILLPETDFTLPGRLPVTCSRFYASHLETEGLLGRGWRLNWEITLREDETYITFIGVQGRELSYPKAMLTPGHQIFDPEEQFYLSRLHDGRYVLHYTDRSYYVFDEFDDHGVAPLRFMETPYRQRIAFGRENGRLVRVASSSGHHLLLHRTMTPAGERLSHIELVKGGRPGNLVEYRYDDNGQLTGVVNRAGVTARQFAYENGLMTEHRNATGFTCTYRWQEIDGFPRVVEHTTSDGEHYRFQYDFAGGQTVVTGRPEQKWQWWFDEETYVTAHRTPGGGLYRFTYNENHFPVAVELPGERRVTLEYDTLSRVVKETDAAGRVTQTQWNGSFAEITRRALDDDHVWKADYNEHGQVIRETDPEGRITRYGYDEQGLAVSRTDARGGEAALVHDARGQLRRYTDCSGCATDYEYDEGGNLTAVTDAEGKTVRIRYNRLGLPETVNHPGKQQDRYTWNALGLLSSHRRITGSVQSWQYTPRGLLALHVDEEKRETRWHYTAEGWIASLSNGNGAQYRFSHDADGRLTGEQRPDGLIRMFVLNAGGFPVIIQTQGTEGGVRNERQERDALGRLLRSDTQHSTRTFSYNRLDQITEVTLTPTEEGERLHHMQADTVRFAYDRSGWLTAEHSVHGSIKYQRDALGNPTDITLPDGQHLSHLYYGSGHLLQTALDGITVSEYERDSLHRQVMRTQGALTTFSGYNADNRLSWQRS
;
A
#
# COMPACT_ATOMS: atom_id res chain seq x y z
N MET A 1 25.27 21.90 -0.64
CA MET A 1 26.28 22.15 -1.71
C MET A 1 26.49 20.82 -2.41
N TYR A 2 26.52 20.81 -3.73
CA TYR A 2 26.64 19.61 -4.55
C TYR A 2 28.01 19.60 -5.24
N GLU A 3 28.56 18.42 -5.47
CA GLU A 3 29.83 18.26 -6.20
C GLU A 3 29.72 18.81 -7.63
N ALA A 4 30.71 19.56 -8.10
CA ALA A 4 30.69 20.14 -9.44
C ALA A 4 30.87 19.05 -10.50
N ALA A 5 29.94 18.92 -11.43
CA ALA A 5 30.01 17.96 -12.53
C ALA A 5 31.01 18.35 -13.61
N ARG A 6 31.66 17.35 -14.21
CA ARG A 6 32.76 17.50 -15.18
C ARG A 6 32.63 16.52 -16.33
N VAL A 7 33.32 16.75 -17.41
CA VAL A 7 33.48 15.78 -18.50
C VAL A 7 33.99 14.44 -17.93
N ASP A 8 33.50 13.33 -18.42
CA ASP A 8 33.72 11.95 -17.97
C ASP A 8 33.13 11.58 -16.61
N ASP A 9 32.45 12.47 -15.90
CA ASP A 9 31.67 12.06 -14.73
C ASP A 9 30.45 11.21 -15.18
N PRO A 10 30.15 10.08 -14.47
CA PRO A 10 29.11 9.15 -14.88
C PRO A 10 27.71 9.72 -14.69
N ILE A 11 26.77 9.18 -15.47
CA ILE A 11 25.33 9.38 -15.28
C ILE A 11 24.65 8.02 -15.12
N TYR A 12 23.54 7.96 -14.40
CA TYR A 12 22.77 6.73 -14.21
C TYR A 12 21.30 6.90 -14.53
N HIS A 13 20.65 5.82 -14.98
CA HIS A 13 19.21 5.66 -14.97
C HIS A 13 18.75 4.82 -13.79
N THR A 14 17.57 5.12 -13.27
CA THR A 14 16.92 4.30 -12.25
C THR A 14 16.11 3.18 -12.92
N SER A 15 15.80 2.15 -12.17
CA SER A 15 14.83 1.13 -12.62
C SER A 15 13.39 1.53 -12.26
N ALA A 16 13.09 2.83 -12.19
CA ALA A 16 11.81 3.36 -11.74
C ALA A 16 10.64 2.80 -12.55
N LEU A 17 10.76 2.71 -13.87
CA LEU A 17 9.73 2.12 -14.73
C LEU A 17 9.47 0.64 -14.43
N ALA A 18 10.54 -0.14 -14.25
CA ALA A 18 10.41 -1.56 -13.90
C ALA A 18 9.81 -1.73 -12.50
N GLY A 19 10.27 -0.95 -11.52
CA GLY A 19 9.73 -0.92 -10.17
C GLY A 19 8.27 -0.46 -10.15
N PHE A 20 7.92 0.55 -10.91
CA PHE A 20 6.55 1.04 -11.08
C PHE A 20 5.63 -0.02 -11.68
N LEU A 21 6.04 -0.71 -12.75
CA LEU A 21 5.25 -1.79 -13.36
C LEU A 21 5.10 -2.99 -12.41
N ILE A 22 6.14 -3.36 -11.69
CA ILE A 22 6.07 -4.41 -10.65
C ILE A 22 5.16 -3.94 -9.52
N GLY A 23 5.29 -2.70 -9.06
CA GLY A 23 4.42 -2.09 -8.07
C GLY A 23 2.96 -2.03 -8.54
N ALA A 24 2.71 -1.70 -9.81
CA ALA A 24 1.39 -1.71 -10.41
C ALA A 24 0.78 -3.11 -10.47
N ILE A 25 1.54 -4.11 -10.91
CA ILE A 25 1.08 -5.52 -10.98
C ILE A 25 0.83 -6.06 -9.57
N ILE A 26 1.72 -5.78 -8.62
CA ILE A 26 1.54 -6.15 -7.21
C ILE A 26 0.38 -5.35 -6.62
N GLY A 27 0.25 -4.06 -6.90
CA GLY A 27 -0.82 -3.19 -6.47
C GLY A 27 -2.18 -3.66 -7.00
N ILE A 28 -2.28 -4.00 -8.28
CA ILE A 28 -3.49 -4.58 -8.89
C ILE A 28 -3.79 -5.96 -8.28
N ALA A 29 -2.79 -6.80 -8.07
CA ALA A 29 -2.93 -8.09 -7.40
C ALA A 29 -3.34 -7.91 -5.92
N ILE A 30 -2.76 -6.94 -5.23
CA ILE A 30 -3.12 -6.58 -3.84
C ILE A 30 -4.51 -5.96 -3.79
N ILE A 31 -4.90 -5.11 -4.73
CA ILE A 31 -6.26 -4.57 -4.81
C ILE A 31 -7.24 -5.67 -5.20
N ALA A 32 -6.90 -6.57 -6.11
CA ALA A 32 -7.70 -7.75 -6.40
C ALA A 32 -7.80 -8.70 -5.20
N VAL A 33 -6.70 -8.89 -4.47
CA VAL A 33 -6.66 -9.64 -3.20
C VAL A 33 -7.31 -8.85 -2.07
N ALA A 34 -7.21 -7.52 -2.04
CA ALA A 34 -7.88 -6.67 -1.06
C ALA A 34 -9.38 -6.55 -1.32
N ALA A 35 -9.80 -6.28 -2.53
CA ALA A 35 -11.21 -6.36 -2.93
C ALA A 35 -11.77 -7.75 -2.61
N PHE A 36 -10.93 -8.74 -2.60
CA PHE A 36 -11.23 -10.12 -2.33
C PHE A 36 -11.11 -10.53 -0.86
N ALA A 37 -10.10 -10.12 -0.12
CA ALA A 37 -10.00 -10.25 1.33
C ALA A 37 -11.20 -9.56 2.03
N PHE A 38 -11.84 -8.60 1.35
CA PHE A 38 -13.13 -8.02 1.70
C PHE A 38 -14.25 -9.06 1.80
N PHE A 39 -14.26 -10.05 0.92
CA PHE A 39 -15.37 -11.01 0.85
C PHE A 39 -15.14 -12.27 1.69
N THR A 40 -13.93 -12.59 2.09
CA THR A 40 -13.64 -13.93 2.63
C THR A 40 -12.82 -14.01 3.91
N CYS A 41 -12.03 -13.02 4.22
CA CYS A 41 -11.05 -13.10 5.31
C CYS A 41 -11.23 -12.02 6.34
N GLY A 42 -12.37 -11.87 6.95
CA GLY A 42 -12.49 -11.01 8.12
C GLY A 42 -11.69 -9.70 8.03
N PHE A 43 -12.27 -8.67 8.42
CA PHE A 43 -11.95 -7.24 8.42
C PHE A 43 -10.47 -6.79 8.54
N PHE A 44 -9.56 -7.55 9.15
CA PHE A 44 -8.17 -7.15 9.34
C PHE A 44 -7.38 -7.10 8.03
N ALA A 45 -7.54 -8.09 7.18
CA ALA A 45 -6.94 -8.08 5.84
C ALA A 45 -7.61 -7.03 4.94
N GLY A 46 -8.91 -6.83 5.06
CA GLY A 46 -9.66 -5.88 4.24
C GLY A 46 -9.38 -4.42 4.59
N LEU A 47 -9.12 -4.08 5.85
CA LEU A 47 -8.89 -2.69 6.26
C LEU A 47 -7.43 -2.27 6.15
N VAL A 48 -6.52 -3.14 6.54
CA VAL A 48 -5.11 -2.96 6.20
C VAL A 48 -4.98 -2.92 4.67
N LEU A 49 -5.75 -3.71 3.94
CA LEU A 49 -5.68 -3.76 2.48
C LEU A 49 -6.63 -2.79 1.76
N GLY A 50 -7.74 -2.35 2.29
CA GLY A 50 -8.64 -1.41 1.60
C GLY A 50 -8.28 0.05 1.80
N PHE A 51 -7.83 0.47 2.98
CA PHE A 51 -7.19 1.77 3.22
C PHE A 51 -5.72 1.74 2.80
N LEU A 52 -5.06 0.60 2.97
CA LEU A 52 -3.80 0.29 2.36
C LEU A 52 -3.98 -0.05 0.87
N ALA A 53 -5.13 -0.46 0.33
CA ALA A 53 -5.20 -0.72 -1.11
C ALA A 53 -5.10 0.56 -1.94
N ASP A 54 -5.55 1.67 -1.47
CA ASP A 54 -5.27 2.97 -2.10
C ASP A 54 -3.90 3.52 -1.64
N GLN A 55 -3.53 3.38 -0.38
CA GLN A 55 -2.18 3.74 0.11
C GLN A 55 -1.15 2.62 -0.07
N ILE A 56 -1.50 1.35 -0.09
CA ILE A 56 -0.59 0.28 -0.48
C ILE A 56 -0.54 0.14 -2.00
N ALA A 57 -1.58 0.37 -2.76
CA ALA A 57 -1.47 0.43 -4.20
C ALA A 57 -0.72 1.69 -4.65
N SER A 58 -1.00 2.85 -4.09
CA SER A 58 -0.17 4.04 -4.26
C SER A 58 1.15 3.90 -3.49
N GLY A 59 1.21 3.27 -2.34
CA GLY A 59 2.42 3.02 -1.58
C GLY A 59 3.25 1.84 -2.11
N VAL A 60 2.67 0.79 -2.67
CA VAL A 60 3.39 -0.28 -3.40
C VAL A 60 3.78 0.20 -4.78
N LEU A 61 3.00 1.06 -5.40
CA LEU A 61 3.40 1.78 -6.60
C LEU A 61 4.55 2.74 -6.30
N GLN A 62 4.43 3.55 -5.24
CA GLN A 62 5.48 4.45 -4.77
C GLN A 62 6.67 3.68 -4.18
N LEU A 63 6.45 2.57 -3.50
CA LEU A 63 7.50 1.68 -3.01
C LEU A 63 8.16 0.92 -4.16
N GLY A 64 7.40 0.43 -5.13
CA GLY A 64 7.92 -0.16 -6.36
C GLY A 64 8.72 0.87 -7.15
N GLU A 65 8.20 2.08 -7.31
CA GLU A 65 8.90 3.21 -7.91
C GLU A 65 10.11 3.64 -7.09
N ALA A 66 10.00 3.76 -5.75
CA ALA A 66 11.11 4.11 -4.87
C ALA A 66 12.18 3.03 -4.82
N ILE A 67 11.79 1.75 -4.82
CA ILE A 67 12.71 0.63 -4.99
C ILE A 67 13.33 0.69 -6.38
N GLY A 68 12.54 0.93 -7.43
CA GLY A 68 13.04 1.12 -8.79
C GLY A 68 13.99 2.31 -8.89
N ARG A 69 13.69 3.43 -8.25
CA ARG A 69 14.59 4.62 -8.18
C ARG A 69 15.85 4.39 -7.34
N SER A 70 15.78 3.54 -6.32
CA SER A 70 16.96 3.15 -5.54
C SER A 70 17.87 2.14 -6.26
N ILE A 71 17.37 1.54 -7.33
CA ILE A 71 18.07 0.61 -8.19
C ILE A 71 18.47 1.40 -9.43
N HIS A 72 19.69 1.90 -9.46
CA HIS A 72 20.24 2.65 -10.57
C HIS A 72 21.45 1.93 -11.16
N SER A 73 21.68 2.10 -12.45
CA SER A 73 22.85 1.62 -13.17
C SER A 73 23.48 2.78 -13.90
N THR A 74 24.80 2.83 -13.93
CA THR A 74 25.51 3.81 -14.77
C THR A 74 25.07 3.60 -16.22
N ALA A 75 24.45 4.63 -16.78
CA ALA A 75 23.87 4.61 -18.13
C ALA A 75 24.71 5.35 -19.14
N GLY A 76 25.83 5.92 -18.72
CA GLY A 76 26.71 6.68 -19.59
C GLY A 76 27.58 7.69 -18.84
N LYS A 77 28.01 8.74 -19.53
CA LYS A 77 28.87 9.79 -18.97
C LYS A 77 28.71 11.13 -19.69
N ILE A 78 29.21 12.20 -19.06
CA ILE A 78 29.25 13.54 -19.63
C ILE A 78 30.33 13.60 -20.70
N LEU A 79 29.95 14.01 -21.93
CA LEU A 79 30.83 14.07 -23.09
C LEU A 79 31.48 15.44 -23.26
N THR A 80 30.71 16.51 -23.07
CA THR A 80 31.20 17.86 -23.35
C THR A 80 31.06 18.76 -22.14
N GLY A 81 32.00 19.74 -22.06
CA GLY A 81 32.01 20.71 -20.97
C GLY A 81 32.33 22.11 -21.45
N SER A 82 32.64 23.00 -20.54
CA SER A 82 33.05 24.36 -20.83
C SER A 82 34.42 24.40 -21.56
N PRO A 83 34.55 25.19 -22.62
CA PRO A 83 35.84 25.27 -23.35
C PRO A 83 36.91 26.02 -22.58
N ASN A 84 36.58 26.80 -21.57
CA ASN A 84 37.49 27.73 -20.89
C ASN A 84 37.35 27.70 -19.34
N VAL A 85 36.50 26.84 -18.79
CA VAL A 85 36.36 26.63 -17.34
C VAL A 85 36.55 25.15 -17.03
N SER A 86 37.50 24.86 -16.15
CA SER A 86 37.82 23.50 -15.75
C SER A 86 37.71 23.32 -14.24
N THR A 87 37.26 22.14 -13.81
CA THR A 87 37.23 21.70 -12.42
C THR A 87 38.10 20.47 -12.31
N ASN A 88 39.15 20.52 -11.45
CA ASN A 88 40.15 19.45 -11.31
C ASN A 88 40.76 19.00 -12.67
N SER A 89 41.14 19.97 -13.52
CA SER A 89 41.74 19.74 -14.83
C SER A 89 40.83 19.06 -15.88
N ARG A 90 39.52 18.86 -15.57
CA ARG A 90 38.53 18.43 -16.54
C ARG A 90 37.57 19.56 -16.89
N PRO A 91 37.08 19.70 -18.13
CA PRO A 91 36.11 20.73 -18.49
C PRO A 91 34.86 20.66 -17.61
N ALA A 92 34.47 21.78 -17.00
CA ALA A 92 33.33 21.87 -16.14
C ALA A 92 32.01 21.69 -16.93
N ALA A 93 31.10 20.89 -16.44
CA ALA A 93 29.80 20.66 -17.06
C ALA A 93 28.80 21.78 -16.71
N ARG A 94 27.84 22.01 -17.60
CA ARG A 94 26.79 23.05 -17.48
C ARG A 94 25.52 22.61 -18.16
N ALA A 95 24.40 23.00 -17.62
CA ALA A 95 23.12 22.73 -18.24
C ALA A 95 23.02 23.33 -19.66
N VAL A 96 22.14 22.82 -20.49
CA VAL A 96 21.85 23.24 -21.87
C VAL A 96 22.96 22.92 -22.88
N LEU A 97 24.21 23.20 -22.57
CA LEU A 97 25.30 23.12 -23.53
C LEU A 97 26.24 21.90 -23.36
N SER A 98 26.24 21.25 -22.19
CA SER A 98 26.97 20.00 -22.01
C SER A 98 26.11 18.82 -22.39
N THR A 99 26.68 17.95 -23.24
CA THR A 99 26.03 16.73 -23.72
C THR A 99 26.53 15.53 -22.93
N VAL A 100 25.70 14.52 -22.82
CA VAL A 100 25.99 13.22 -22.22
C VAL A 100 25.76 12.13 -23.25
N ILE A 101 26.51 11.03 -23.14
CA ILE A 101 26.17 9.80 -23.82
C ILE A 101 25.34 8.99 -22.83
N CYS A 102 24.18 8.52 -23.27
CA CYS A 102 23.33 7.64 -22.51
C CYS A 102 23.08 6.37 -23.31
N GLU A 103 23.45 5.20 -22.77
CA GLU A 103 23.33 3.92 -23.47
C GLU A 103 21.89 3.52 -23.76
N ASP A 104 20.95 4.02 -22.96
CA ASP A 104 19.50 3.74 -23.09
C ASP A 104 18.79 4.74 -24.02
N HIS A 105 19.46 5.81 -24.48
CA HIS A 105 18.84 6.89 -25.25
C HIS A 105 19.75 7.35 -26.40
N SER A 106 19.23 8.26 -27.23
CA SER A 106 19.96 8.81 -28.40
C SER A 106 21.29 9.46 -28.03
N PRO A 107 22.30 9.45 -28.92
CA PRO A 107 23.71 9.74 -28.60
C PRO A 107 24.04 11.18 -28.17
N GLU A 108 23.10 12.11 -28.17
CA GLU A 108 23.36 13.50 -27.75
C GLU A 108 22.23 14.03 -26.89
N ILE A 109 22.25 13.67 -25.60
CA ILE A 109 21.35 14.17 -24.59
C ILE A 109 22.07 15.29 -23.83
N ARG A 110 21.32 16.34 -23.44
CA ARG A 110 21.90 17.47 -22.72
C ARG A 110 21.56 17.38 -21.24
N ILE A 111 22.38 18.03 -20.42
CA ILE A 111 22.10 18.23 -19.01
C ILE A 111 20.96 19.25 -18.90
N ALA A 112 19.88 18.86 -18.21
CA ALA A 112 18.67 19.66 -18.08
C ALA A 112 18.63 20.53 -16.83
N GLN A 113 19.41 20.18 -15.82
CA GLN A 113 19.43 20.88 -14.54
C GLN A 113 20.83 21.38 -14.17
N GLY A 114 20.87 22.41 -13.31
CA GLY A 114 22.10 23.00 -12.79
C GLY A 114 21.82 23.91 -11.59
N SER A 115 22.86 24.56 -11.11
CA SER A 115 22.78 25.51 -10.01
C SER A 115 21.96 26.76 -10.38
N GLY A 116 21.01 27.14 -9.52
CA GLY A 116 20.23 28.36 -9.68
C GLY A 116 20.99 29.67 -9.45
N ASN A 117 22.21 29.61 -8.91
CA ASN A 117 22.98 30.81 -8.56
C ASN A 117 24.45 30.78 -9.03
N ILE A 118 24.91 29.69 -9.63
CA ILE A 118 26.30 29.57 -10.15
C ILE A 118 26.22 29.23 -11.62
N TYR A 119 26.83 30.06 -12.44
CA TYR A 119 26.79 29.98 -13.88
C TYR A 119 28.21 29.87 -14.50
N ILE A 120 28.32 28.99 -15.49
CA ILE A 120 29.55 28.83 -16.30
C ILE A 120 29.20 29.22 -17.73
N ASN A 121 29.82 30.29 -18.24
CA ASN A 121 29.55 30.86 -19.57
C ASN A 121 28.04 31.11 -19.79
N SER A 122 27.41 31.77 -18.83
CA SER A 122 25.96 32.13 -18.81
C SER A 122 24.98 30.96 -18.79
N GLN A 123 25.45 29.75 -18.47
CA GLN A 123 24.59 28.58 -18.27
C GLN A 123 24.71 28.06 -16.83
N PRO A 124 23.64 27.53 -16.22
CA PRO A 124 23.71 26.97 -14.89
C PRO A 124 24.79 25.88 -14.80
N ALA A 125 25.64 25.97 -13.81
CA ALA A 125 26.69 24.98 -13.57
C ALA A 125 26.08 23.65 -13.15
N ALA A 126 26.39 22.57 -13.84
CA ALA A 126 25.87 21.24 -13.55
C ALA A 126 26.59 20.63 -12.33
N ARG A 127 25.86 19.82 -11.59
CA ARG A 127 26.30 19.22 -10.32
C ARG A 127 25.89 17.77 -10.24
N LYS A 128 26.49 17.03 -9.35
CA LYS A 128 25.98 15.74 -8.90
C LYS A 128 24.50 15.89 -8.50
N ASP A 129 23.69 14.90 -8.78
CA ASP A 129 22.25 14.83 -8.57
C ASP A 129 21.40 15.75 -9.48
N ASP A 130 22.01 16.52 -10.41
CA ASP A 130 21.26 17.22 -11.45
C ASP A 130 20.88 16.25 -12.59
N HIS A 131 19.69 16.46 -13.18
CA HIS A 131 19.09 15.56 -14.18
C HIS A 131 19.45 15.99 -15.61
N THR A 132 19.45 15.03 -16.51
CA THR A 132 19.52 15.19 -17.96
C THR A 132 18.12 15.24 -18.57
N GLU A 133 18.01 15.54 -19.90
CA GLU A 133 16.73 15.53 -20.62
C GLU A 133 16.04 14.16 -20.64
N CYS A 134 16.74 13.06 -20.43
CA CYS A 134 16.18 11.71 -20.38
C CYS A 134 15.97 11.19 -18.96
N ASP A 135 15.96 12.06 -17.97
CA ASP A 135 15.82 11.77 -16.55
C ASP A 135 17.00 10.97 -15.95
N ALA A 136 18.11 10.77 -16.69
CA ALA A 136 19.32 10.24 -16.09
C ALA A 136 19.90 11.26 -15.13
N VAL A 137 20.50 10.79 -14.03
CA VAL A 137 21.04 11.63 -12.97
C VAL A 137 22.56 11.62 -13.02
N ILE A 138 23.20 12.75 -12.78
CA ILE A 138 24.67 12.83 -12.68
C ILE A 138 25.11 12.13 -11.39
N GLU A 139 25.83 11.02 -11.54
CA GLU A 139 26.17 10.11 -10.45
C GLU A 139 27.33 10.60 -9.58
N ASP A 140 28.29 11.31 -10.18
CA ASP A 140 29.52 11.74 -9.51
C ASP A 140 29.93 13.15 -9.92
N GLY A 141 30.83 13.75 -9.17
CA GLY A 141 31.34 15.10 -9.40
C GLY A 141 32.74 15.31 -8.84
N SER A 142 33.12 16.54 -8.65
CA SER A 142 34.44 16.91 -8.08
C SER A 142 34.47 16.59 -6.59
N PRO A 143 35.48 15.85 -6.11
CA PRO A 143 35.56 15.51 -4.68
C PRO A 143 35.90 16.73 -3.77
N ASN A 144 36.30 17.88 -4.33
CA ASN A 144 36.75 19.03 -3.57
C ASN A 144 36.27 20.40 -4.09
N VAL A 145 35.43 20.41 -5.15
CA VAL A 145 34.76 21.62 -5.65
C VAL A 145 33.25 21.44 -5.54
N PHE A 146 32.63 22.24 -4.69
CA PHE A 146 31.20 22.16 -4.40
C PHE A 146 30.48 23.43 -4.85
N LEU A 147 29.35 23.26 -5.54
CA LEU A 147 28.54 24.34 -6.03
C LEU A 147 27.26 24.46 -5.18
N GLY A 148 26.95 25.68 -4.77
CA GLY A 148 25.74 26.00 -4.02
C GLY A 148 24.52 26.27 -4.91
N GLY A 149 23.47 26.80 -4.30
CA GLY A 149 22.21 27.19 -4.95
C GLY A 149 21.19 26.06 -5.05
N GLY A 150 19.90 26.43 -5.17
CA GLY A 150 18.83 25.48 -5.49
C GLY A 150 19.04 24.88 -6.89
N THR A 151 18.35 23.80 -7.22
CA THR A 151 18.38 23.21 -8.56
C THR A 151 17.47 24.00 -9.49
N GLN A 152 18.01 24.45 -10.60
CA GLN A 152 17.26 25.10 -11.69
C GLN A 152 17.14 24.14 -12.86
N THR A 153 15.90 23.81 -13.24
CA THR A 153 15.61 23.05 -14.44
C THR A 153 15.47 24.02 -15.63
N VAL A 154 16.28 23.85 -16.64
CA VAL A 154 16.37 24.75 -17.82
C VAL A 154 16.02 24.06 -19.14
N LEU A 155 15.91 22.72 -19.13
CA LEU A 155 15.41 21.91 -20.24
C LEU A 155 14.33 20.98 -19.73
N ALA A 156 13.37 20.61 -20.59
CA ALA A 156 12.36 19.62 -20.22
C ALA A 156 13.00 18.26 -19.97
N ILE A 157 12.56 17.60 -18.90
CA ILE A 157 12.99 16.25 -18.54
C ILE A 157 11.86 15.29 -18.95
N SER A 158 12.20 14.27 -19.71
CA SER A 158 11.29 13.17 -20.03
C SER A 158 11.36 12.13 -18.91
N PRO A 159 10.36 11.99 -18.03
CA PRO A 159 10.45 11.12 -16.87
C PRO A 159 10.58 9.65 -17.29
N GLU A 160 11.35 8.87 -16.52
CA GLU A 160 11.54 7.42 -16.75
C GLU A 160 10.21 6.65 -16.73
N ILE A 161 9.23 7.11 -15.95
CA ILE A 161 7.87 6.58 -15.97
C ILE A 161 6.99 7.54 -16.75
N PRO A 162 6.50 7.17 -17.94
CA PRO A 162 5.62 8.04 -18.72
C PRO A 162 4.31 8.36 -17.99
N ASP A 163 3.85 9.61 -18.04
CA ASP A 163 2.63 10.08 -17.37
C ASP A 163 1.38 9.29 -17.79
N TRP A 164 1.30 8.87 -19.05
CA TRP A 164 0.20 8.02 -19.52
C TRP A 164 0.14 6.67 -18.81
N LEU A 165 1.29 6.08 -18.46
CA LEU A 165 1.37 4.80 -17.75
C LEU A 165 0.93 4.96 -16.29
N ARG A 166 1.27 6.09 -15.65
CA ARG A 166 0.73 6.45 -14.33
C ARG A 166 -0.79 6.57 -14.38
N GLN A 167 -1.32 7.25 -15.37
CA GLN A 167 -2.77 7.40 -15.56
C GLN A 167 -3.47 6.07 -15.80
N VAL A 168 -2.89 5.17 -16.60
CA VAL A 168 -3.43 3.81 -16.81
C VAL A 168 -3.48 3.03 -15.50
N VAL A 169 -2.43 3.11 -14.70
CA VAL A 169 -2.36 2.42 -13.41
C VAL A 169 -3.31 3.07 -12.41
N ASP A 170 -3.40 4.41 -12.37
CA ASP A 170 -4.35 5.14 -11.54
C ASP A 170 -5.80 4.80 -11.91
N VAL A 171 -6.10 4.67 -13.20
CA VAL A 171 -7.43 4.22 -13.67
C VAL A 171 -7.70 2.77 -13.29
N LEU A 172 -6.72 1.89 -13.41
CA LEU A 172 -6.86 0.50 -12.96
C LEU A 172 -7.06 0.42 -11.44
N PHE A 173 -6.43 1.31 -10.68
CA PHE A 173 -6.64 1.44 -9.23
C PHE A 173 -8.02 2.02 -8.90
N VAL A 174 -8.46 3.05 -9.61
CA VAL A 174 -9.82 3.61 -9.48
C VAL A 174 -10.87 2.55 -9.83
N VAL A 175 -10.69 1.80 -10.92
CA VAL A 175 -11.61 0.71 -11.30
C VAL A 175 -11.58 -0.42 -10.27
N ALA A 176 -10.41 -0.79 -9.76
CA ALA A 176 -10.29 -1.82 -8.73
C ALA A 176 -10.88 -1.33 -7.39
N SER A 177 -10.71 -0.06 -7.01
CA SER A 177 -11.31 0.54 -5.81
C SER A 177 -12.83 0.73 -5.95
N LEU A 178 -13.32 1.03 -7.15
CA LEU A 178 -14.75 1.09 -7.47
C LEU A 178 -15.40 -0.30 -7.42
N LEU A 179 -14.68 -1.34 -7.84
CA LEU A 179 -15.13 -2.74 -7.75
C LEU A 179 -15.11 -3.27 -6.32
N GLY A 180 -14.22 -2.74 -5.47
CA GLY A 180 -14.03 -3.14 -4.07
C GLY A 180 -14.81 -2.33 -3.05
N GLY A 181 -15.51 -1.27 -3.42
CA GLY A 181 -16.29 -0.37 -2.57
C GLY A 181 -15.75 -0.16 -1.15
N LEU A 182 -15.35 1.05 -0.78
CA LEU A 182 -14.88 1.43 0.57
C LEU A 182 -15.77 0.92 1.73
N ALA A 183 -17.03 0.58 1.43
CA ALA A 183 -18.00 0.06 2.39
C ALA A 183 -17.74 -1.37 2.87
N GLY A 184 -17.07 -2.21 2.09
CA GLY A 184 -16.71 -3.58 2.49
C GLY A 184 -15.60 -3.65 3.52
N ALA A 185 -14.64 -2.68 3.53
CA ALA A 185 -13.48 -2.65 4.40
C ALA A 185 -13.83 -2.62 5.89
N TRP A 186 -14.87 -1.88 6.23
CA TRP A 186 -15.30 -1.68 7.60
C TRP A 186 -15.82 -2.94 8.29
N ARG A 187 -16.32 -3.91 7.53
CA ARG A 187 -17.03 -5.05 8.11
C ARG A 187 -16.18 -6.18 8.58
N GLN A 188 -15.03 -6.31 8.01
CA GLN A 188 -14.26 -7.52 8.26
C GLN A 188 -13.25 -7.37 9.40
N ALA A 189 -12.88 -6.16 9.87
CA ALA A 189 -12.04 -6.01 11.04
C ALA A 189 -12.78 -6.36 12.34
N ALA A 190 -14.07 -6.14 12.39
CA ALA A 190 -14.87 -6.58 13.53
C ALA A 190 -14.87 -8.10 13.71
N LYS A 191 -14.72 -8.85 12.60
CA LYS A 191 -14.81 -10.32 12.61
C LYS A 191 -13.64 -11.05 13.23
N LEU A 192 -12.44 -10.45 13.21
CA LEU A 192 -11.24 -11.08 13.76
C LEU A 192 -11.13 -11.01 15.28
N GLY A 193 -11.84 -10.05 15.89
CA GLY A 193 -11.59 -9.66 17.26
C GLY A 193 -12.30 -10.42 18.35
N SER A 194 -13.36 -11.15 18.08
CA SER A 194 -14.37 -11.41 19.09
C SER A 194 -14.24 -12.68 19.92
N LYS A 195 -13.30 -13.57 19.64
CA LYS A 195 -13.05 -14.76 20.50
C LYS A 195 -11.60 -14.94 20.95
N PHE A 196 -10.66 -14.10 20.50
CA PHE A 196 -9.25 -14.38 20.65
C PHE A 196 -8.44 -13.30 21.38
N GLY A 197 -9.03 -12.45 22.22
CA GLY A 197 -8.33 -11.32 22.80
C GLY A 197 -7.93 -10.24 21.77
N THR A 198 -8.10 -10.56 20.50
CA THR A 198 -7.96 -9.68 19.34
C THR A 198 -9.21 -8.82 19.10
N LYS A 199 -10.25 -8.99 19.89
CA LYS A 199 -11.49 -8.22 19.85
C LYS A 199 -11.26 -6.72 19.79
N CYS A 200 -10.26 -6.23 20.52
CA CYS A 200 -9.88 -4.83 20.55
C CYS A 200 -9.23 -4.35 19.26
N ALA A 201 -8.27 -5.11 18.78
CA ALA A 201 -7.54 -4.78 17.58
C ALA A 201 -8.49 -4.65 16.38
N ALA A 202 -9.42 -5.54 16.27
CA ALA A 202 -10.35 -5.59 15.17
C ALA A 202 -11.36 -4.44 15.13
N LYS A 203 -11.91 -4.07 16.27
CA LYS A 203 -12.82 -2.90 16.38
C LYS A 203 -12.06 -1.59 16.23
N PHE A 204 -10.78 -1.59 16.56
CA PHE A 204 -9.94 -0.40 16.60
C PHE A 204 -9.40 0.04 15.25
N ILE A 205 -9.08 -0.92 14.39
CA ILE A 205 -8.51 -0.64 13.06
C ILE A 205 -9.57 -0.15 12.08
N GLY A 206 -10.82 -0.17 12.48
CA GLY A 206 -12.00 0.25 11.73
C GLY A 206 -12.00 1.68 11.17
N GLY A 207 -10.89 2.21 10.71
CA GLY A 207 -10.80 3.47 9.98
C GLY A 207 -9.85 4.48 10.61
N GLN A 208 -9.04 5.11 9.85
CA GLN A 208 -8.28 6.34 10.12
C GLN A 208 -7.20 6.34 11.22
N LEU A 209 -7.25 5.44 12.21
CA LEU A 209 -6.25 5.39 13.28
C LEU A 209 -4.91 4.79 12.84
N VAL A 210 -4.88 4.11 11.70
CA VAL A 210 -3.65 3.53 11.11
C VAL A 210 -2.60 4.59 10.79
N GLY A 211 -3.01 5.81 10.45
CA GLY A 211 -2.10 6.94 10.20
C GLY A 211 -1.47 7.56 11.46
N MET A 212 -1.91 7.19 12.66
CA MET A 212 -1.54 7.85 13.92
C MET A 212 -0.60 7.03 14.83
N GLY A 213 0.10 6.00 14.32
CA GLY A 213 0.98 5.14 15.12
C GLY A 213 0.24 4.07 15.95
N VAL A 214 -1.07 3.95 15.79
CA VAL A 214 -1.87 2.89 16.45
C VAL A 214 -1.62 1.53 15.81
N SER A 215 -1.15 1.50 14.56
CA SER A 215 -0.76 0.25 13.88
C SER A 215 0.28 -0.55 14.65
N GLU A 216 1.24 0.09 15.31
CA GLU A 216 2.25 -0.58 16.14
C GLU A 216 1.64 -1.20 17.39
N ALA A 217 0.69 -0.51 18.04
CA ALA A 217 -0.01 -1.04 19.20
C ALA A 217 -0.86 -2.25 18.84
N VAL A 218 -1.49 -2.21 17.68
CA VAL A 218 -2.34 -3.28 17.17
C VAL A 218 -1.52 -4.47 16.67
N MET A 219 -0.42 -4.23 15.97
CA MET A 219 0.52 -5.28 15.55
C MET A 219 1.20 -5.94 16.76
N GLY A 220 1.45 -5.20 17.82
CA GLY A 220 1.93 -5.73 19.09
C GLY A 220 0.96 -6.67 19.81
N LEU A 221 -0.34 -6.65 19.48
CA LEU A 221 -1.33 -7.60 19.99
C LEU A 221 -1.14 -9.01 19.42
N PHE A 222 -0.45 -9.15 18.28
CA PHE A 222 -0.17 -10.42 17.62
C PHE A 222 1.32 -10.80 17.79
N CYS A 223 1.78 -10.95 19.02
CA CYS A 223 3.09 -11.53 19.24
C CYS A 223 3.15 -12.95 18.64
N ASN A 224 3.66 -13.03 17.39
CA ASN A 224 4.05 -14.28 16.70
C ASN A 224 2.97 -15.36 16.71
N PRO A 225 1.92 -15.12 16.09
CA PRO A 225 0.51 -15.46 16.18
C PRO A 225 0.13 -16.37 17.37
N VAL A 226 0.45 -15.92 18.56
CA VAL A 226 -0.08 -16.44 19.84
C VAL A 226 -1.00 -15.39 20.44
N ASP A 227 -2.24 -15.75 20.72
CA ASP A 227 -3.17 -14.85 21.37
C ASP A 227 -2.75 -14.61 22.81
N VAL A 228 -2.39 -13.38 23.13
CA VAL A 228 -1.84 -12.99 24.44
C VAL A 228 -2.87 -13.06 25.57
N THR A 229 -4.17 -13.03 25.25
CA THR A 229 -5.23 -13.07 26.26
C THR A 229 -5.71 -14.48 26.58
N THR A 230 -5.43 -15.42 25.67
CA THR A 230 -5.88 -16.81 25.81
C THR A 230 -4.74 -17.84 25.76
N GLY A 231 -3.54 -17.46 25.36
CA GLY A 231 -2.40 -18.36 25.16
C GLY A 231 -2.56 -19.35 24.02
N GLN A 232 -3.52 -19.13 23.12
CA GLN A 232 -3.83 -20.03 22.02
C GLN A 232 -2.97 -19.73 20.79
N LYS A 233 -2.62 -20.80 20.06
CA LYS A 233 -1.97 -20.64 18.76
C LYS A 233 -2.99 -20.34 17.67
N ILE A 234 -2.72 -19.27 16.91
CA ILE A 234 -3.55 -18.84 15.79
C ILE A 234 -2.65 -18.72 14.55
N LEU A 235 -3.13 -19.11 13.38
CA LEU A 235 -2.61 -18.65 12.09
C LEU A 235 -3.69 -17.82 11.43
N LEU A 236 -3.34 -16.60 11.08
CA LEU A 236 -4.21 -15.72 10.32
C LEU A 236 -4.59 -16.35 8.97
N PRO A 237 -5.72 -15.96 8.37
CA PRO A 237 -6.15 -16.53 7.10
C PRO A 237 -5.07 -16.45 6.03
N GLU A 238 -4.67 -17.61 5.51
CA GLU A 238 -3.72 -17.75 4.41
C GLU A 238 -4.48 -18.12 3.14
N THR A 239 -4.29 -17.35 2.06
CA THR A 239 -4.94 -17.60 0.78
C THR A 239 -4.16 -18.63 -0.02
N ASP A 240 -4.83 -19.71 -0.41
CA ASP A 240 -4.26 -20.78 -1.23
C ASP A 240 -4.37 -20.45 -2.73
N PHE A 241 -5.49 -19.86 -3.14
CA PHE A 241 -5.68 -19.32 -4.49
C PHE A 241 -6.82 -18.30 -4.55
N THR A 242 -6.79 -17.47 -5.61
CA THR A 242 -7.88 -16.60 -6.02
C THR A 242 -8.13 -16.75 -7.51
N LEU A 243 -9.39 -16.88 -7.92
CA LEU A 243 -9.82 -16.83 -9.31
C LEU A 243 -10.55 -15.52 -9.56
N PRO A 244 -10.13 -14.75 -10.58
CA PRO A 244 -10.71 -13.44 -10.84
C PRO A 244 -12.14 -13.54 -11.36
N GLY A 245 -12.91 -12.50 -11.12
CA GLY A 245 -14.29 -12.38 -11.56
C GLY A 245 -14.94 -11.20 -10.88
N ARG A 246 -16.18 -10.88 -11.26
CA ARG A 246 -16.96 -9.81 -10.65
C ARG A 246 -17.19 -10.03 -9.14
N LEU A 247 -17.40 -11.28 -8.76
CA LEU A 247 -17.27 -11.78 -7.40
C LEU A 247 -16.18 -12.86 -7.45
N PRO A 248 -14.94 -12.54 -7.03
CA PRO A 248 -13.81 -13.46 -7.15
C PRO A 248 -13.99 -14.68 -6.25
N VAL A 249 -13.50 -15.85 -6.70
CA VAL A 249 -13.53 -17.08 -5.89
C VAL A 249 -12.20 -17.26 -5.20
N THR A 250 -12.15 -17.12 -3.87
CA THR A 250 -10.95 -17.38 -3.07
C THR A 250 -11.13 -18.58 -2.16
N CYS A 251 -10.08 -19.30 -2.02
CA CYS A 251 -9.91 -20.29 -0.99
C CYS A 251 -8.85 -19.80 -0.01
N SER A 252 -9.24 -19.65 1.24
CA SER A 252 -8.33 -19.34 2.35
C SER A 252 -8.61 -20.24 3.53
N ARG A 253 -7.58 -20.52 4.31
CA ARG A 253 -7.63 -21.36 5.50
C ARG A 253 -7.19 -20.58 6.73
N PHE A 254 -7.83 -20.87 7.84
CA PHE A 254 -7.56 -20.31 9.16
C PHE A 254 -7.29 -21.44 10.13
N TYR A 255 -6.37 -21.23 11.07
CA TYR A 255 -6.10 -22.17 12.14
C TYR A 255 -6.20 -21.51 13.52
N ALA A 256 -6.84 -22.20 14.45
CA ALA A 256 -6.79 -21.85 15.85
C ALA A 256 -6.83 -23.14 16.70
N SER A 257 -5.92 -23.21 17.67
CA SER A 257 -5.72 -24.43 18.47
C SER A 257 -6.91 -24.82 19.34
N HIS A 258 -7.80 -23.88 19.68
CA HIS A 258 -9.00 -24.13 20.48
C HIS A 258 -10.19 -24.65 19.68
N LEU A 259 -10.13 -24.63 18.34
CA LEU A 259 -11.22 -25.16 17.52
C LEU A 259 -11.22 -26.68 17.59
N GLU A 260 -12.17 -27.22 18.37
CA GLU A 260 -12.33 -28.65 18.57
C GLU A 260 -13.10 -29.31 17.42
N THR A 261 -13.90 -28.53 16.70
CA THR A 261 -14.67 -29.03 15.56
C THR A 261 -13.74 -29.38 14.40
N GLU A 262 -13.93 -30.58 13.86
CA GLU A 262 -13.21 -31.01 12.66
C GLU A 262 -13.81 -30.37 11.41
N GLY A 263 -13.02 -29.47 10.76
CA GLY A 263 -13.35 -28.91 9.45
C GLY A 263 -12.90 -29.82 8.29
N LEU A 264 -13.06 -29.34 7.07
CA LEU A 264 -12.62 -30.03 5.85
C LEU A 264 -11.10 -30.35 5.85
N LEU A 265 -10.31 -29.56 6.56
CA LEU A 265 -8.84 -29.71 6.69
C LEU A 265 -8.42 -30.37 8.01
N GLY A 266 -9.34 -30.89 8.82
CA GLY A 266 -9.08 -31.49 10.11
C GLY A 266 -9.19 -30.53 11.30
N ARG A 267 -8.83 -31.02 12.50
CA ARG A 267 -8.96 -30.29 13.76
C ARG A 267 -8.18 -28.98 13.76
N GLY A 268 -8.78 -27.92 14.25
CA GLY A 268 -8.18 -26.59 14.36
C GLY A 268 -8.22 -25.76 13.07
N TRP A 269 -8.49 -26.38 11.93
CA TRP A 269 -8.50 -25.72 10.63
C TRP A 269 -9.92 -25.46 10.13
N ARG A 270 -10.10 -24.32 9.44
CA ARG A 270 -11.34 -24.00 8.71
C ARG A 270 -11.00 -23.34 7.39
N LEU A 271 -11.75 -23.69 6.36
CA LEU A 271 -11.82 -22.92 5.12
C LEU A 271 -12.84 -21.79 5.25
N ASN A 272 -12.61 -20.72 4.52
CA ASN A 272 -13.52 -19.57 4.47
C ASN A 272 -14.93 -19.91 3.91
N TRP A 273 -15.12 -21.11 3.37
CA TRP A 273 -16.39 -21.62 2.89
C TRP A 273 -17.20 -22.42 3.93
N GLU A 274 -16.64 -22.67 5.10
CA GLU A 274 -17.25 -23.43 6.18
C GLU A 274 -18.08 -22.55 7.13
N ILE A 275 -18.92 -21.68 6.55
CA ILE A 275 -19.86 -20.84 7.28
C ILE A 275 -21.17 -21.60 7.44
N THR A 276 -21.72 -21.65 8.66
CA THR A 276 -22.95 -22.40 8.95
C THR A 276 -23.83 -21.67 9.93
N LEU A 277 -25.12 -22.00 9.92
CA LEU A 277 -26.03 -21.76 11.03
C LEU A 277 -26.31 -23.08 11.75
N ARG A 278 -26.45 -23.03 13.06
CA ARG A 278 -26.88 -24.16 13.90
C ARG A 278 -28.14 -23.73 14.67
N GLU A 279 -29.15 -24.56 14.70
CA GLU A 279 -30.34 -24.31 15.52
C GLU A 279 -30.41 -25.27 16.72
N ASP A 280 -30.85 -24.76 17.83
CA ASP A 280 -31.35 -25.52 18.95
C ASP A 280 -32.80 -25.13 19.27
N GLU A 281 -33.35 -25.54 20.42
CA GLU A 281 -34.71 -25.21 20.80
C GLU A 281 -34.96 -23.68 20.92
N THR A 282 -33.94 -22.91 21.30
CA THR A 282 -34.04 -21.50 21.72
C THR A 282 -33.37 -20.54 20.80
N TYR A 283 -32.22 -20.94 20.19
CA TYR A 283 -31.31 -20.05 19.47
C TYR A 283 -31.04 -20.52 18.06
N ILE A 284 -30.73 -19.53 17.20
CA ILE A 284 -30.03 -19.72 15.94
C ILE A 284 -28.61 -19.21 16.15
N THR A 285 -27.62 -20.09 16.02
CA THR A 285 -26.19 -19.75 16.20
C THR A 285 -25.49 -19.66 14.85
N PHE A 286 -25.00 -18.48 14.52
CA PHE A 286 -24.13 -18.26 13.38
C PHE A 286 -22.70 -18.69 13.72
N ILE A 287 -22.09 -19.53 12.87
CA ILE A 287 -20.71 -19.99 13.00
C ILE A 287 -19.93 -19.40 11.80
N GLY A 288 -19.11 -18.39 12.08
CA GLY A 288 -18.36 -17.64 11.07
C GLY A 288 -17.13 -18.38 10.56
N VAL A 289 -16.39 -17.73 9.64
CA VAL A 289 -15.19 -18.27 8.98
C VAL A 289 -14.14 -18.77 9.98
N GLN A 290 -13.99 -18.07 11.11
CA GLN A 290 -12.99 -18.39 12.14
C GLN A 290 -13.55 -19.26 13.28
N GLY A 291 -14.71 -19.86 13.09
CA GLY A 291 -15.37 -20.68 14.10
C GLY A 291 -16.03 -19.88 15.22
N ARG A 292 -16.12 -18.55 15.09
CA ARG A 292 -16.86 -17.72 16.04
C ARG A 292 -18.33 -18.07 16.01
N GLU A 293 -18.92 -18.24 17.20
CA GLU A 293 -20.33 -18.51 17.41
C GLU A 293 -21.06 -17.27 17.93
N LEU A 294 -22.14 -16.89 17.26
CA LEU A 294 -23.04 -15.82 17.66
C LEU A 294 -24.46 -16.35 17.71
N SER A 295 -25.10 -16.26 18.87
CA SER A 295 -26.41 -16.84 19.11
C SER A 295 -27.50 -15.77 19.14
N TYR A 296 -28.58 -15.99 18.40
CA TYR A 296 -29.73 -15.08 18.27
C TYR A 296 -30.99 -15.79 18.71
N PRO A 297 -31.87 -15.16 19.52
CA PRO A 297 -33.13 -15.80 19.98
C PRO A 297 -34.03 -16.15 18.79
N LYS A 298 -34.35 -17.42 18.62
CA LYS A 298 -35.18 -17.95 17.53
C LYS A 298 -36.57 -17.32 17.51
N ALA A 299 -37.13 -17.03 18.70
CA ALA A 299 -38.44 -16.40 18.84
C ALA A 299 -38.52 -14.99 18.20
N MET A 300 -37.40 -14.29 18.06
CA MET A 300 -37.32 -12.98 17.43
C MET A 300 -37.13 -13.04 15.91
N LEU A 301 -36.86 -14.22 15.34
CA LEU A 301 -36.59 -14.46 13.92
C LEU A 301 -37.84 -15.04 13.22
N THR A 302 -38.94 -14.33 13.30
CA THR A 302 -40.15 -14.66 12.53
C THR A 302 -40.08 -14.05 11.12
N PRO A 303 -40.77 -14.60 10.09
CA PRO A 303 -40.75 -14.02 8.75
C PRO A 303 -41.13 -12.53 8.76
N GLY A 304 -40.26 -11.70 8.15
CA GLY A 304 -40.40 -10.25 8.11
C GLY A 304 -39.71 -9.49 9.26
N HIS A 305 -39.21 -10.18 10.27
CA HIS A 305 -38.40 -9.58 11.33
C HIS A 305 -36.91 -9.87 11.10
N GLN A 306 -36.07 -8.96 11.55
CA GLN A 306 -34.62 -9.07 11.42
C GLN A 306 -33.91 -8.64 12.71
N ILE A 307 -32.81 -9.29 13.02
CA ILE A 307 -31.92 -8.93 14.13
C ILE A 307 -30.67 -8.33 13.54
N PHE A 308 -30.30 -7.14 13.99
CA PHE A 308 -29.04 -6.50 13.63
C PHE A 308 -27.93 -6.93 14.57
N ASP A 309 -26.81 -7.38 14.01
CA ASP A 309 -25.59 -7.61 14.76
C ASP A 309 -24.63 -6.42 14.56
N PRO A 310 -24.38 -5.62 15.61
CA PRO A 310 -23.53 -4.44 15.50
C PRO A 310 -22.03 -4.77 15.33
N GLU A 311 -21.61 -5.96 15.79
CA GLU A 311 -20.22 -6.40 15.65
C GLU A 311 -19.93 -6.91 14.25
N GLU A 312 -20.84 -7.71 13.69
CA GLU A 312 -20.71 -8.32 12.37
C GLU A 312 -21.26 -7.45 11.25
N GLN A 313 -22.02 -6.38 11.61
CA GLN A 313 -22.60 -5.44 10.66
C GLN A 313 -23.54 -6.10 9.63
N PHE A 314 -24.32 -7.07 10.05
CA PHE A 314 -25.35 -7.70 9.25
C PHE A 314 -26.71 -7.73 9.95
N TYR A 315 -27.76 -7.92 9.17
CA TYR A 315 -29.08 -8.28 9.61
C TYR A 315 -29.30 -9.77 9.36
N LEU A 316 -29.61 -10.55 10.41
CA LEU A 316 -30.07 -11.91 10.27
C LEU A 316 -31.59 -11.90 10.15
N SER A 317 -32.12 -12.51 9.13
CA SER A 317 -33.57 -12.63 8.91
C SER A 317 -33.95 -14.01 8.40
N ARG A 318 -35.26 -14.40 8.64
CA ARG A 318 -35.84 -15.63 8.15
C ARG A 318 -36.71 -15.33 6.93
N LEU A 319 -36.47 -16.04 5.85
CA LEU A 319 -37.28 -15.96 4.62
C LEU A 319 -38.65 -16.68 4.80
N HIS A 320 -39.63 -16.37 3.94
CA HIS A 320 -40.94 -17.02 3.96
C HIS A 320 -40.90 -18.52 3.67
N ASP A 321 -39.87 -18.99 2.95
CA ASP A 321 -39.63 -20.41 2.66
C ASP A 321 -38.91 -21.16 3.80
N GLY A 322 -38.64 -20.48 4.93
CA GLY A 322 -38.05 -21.06 6.11
C GLY A 322 -36.51 -20.93 6.20
N ARG A 323 -35.85 -20.61 5.10
CA ARG A 323 -34.40 -20.41 5.06
C ARG A 323 -33.99 -19.11 5.75
N TYR A 324 -32.72 -19.02 6.11
CA TYR A 324 -32.12 -17.82 6.72
C TYR A 324 -31.18 -17.11 5.77
N VAL A 325 -31.10 -15.78 5.95
CA VAL A 325 -30.23 -14.92 5.18
C VAL A 325 -29.56 -13.91 6.10
N LEU A 326 -28.26 -13.70 5.86
CA LEU A 326 -27.50 -12.56 6.38
C LEU A 326 -27.48 -11.49 5.29
N HIS A 327 -28.02 -10.34 5.62
CA HIS A 327 -27.97 -9.15 4.79
C HIS A 327 -26.97 -8.17 5.40
N TYR A 328 -25.82 -8.05 4.79
CA TYR A 328 -24.77 -7.15 5.27
C TYR A 328 -25.07 -5.68 4.95
N THR A 329 -24.57 -4.74 5.74
CA THR A 329 -24.72 -3.29 5.50
C THR A 329 -24.03 -2.82 4.21
N ASP A 330 -23.17 -3.66 3.49
CA ASP A 330 -22.64 -3.45 2.12
C ASP A 330 -23.56 -3.96 1.03
N ARG A 331 -24.76 -4.37 1.43
CA ARG A 331 -25.77 -4.91 0.54
C ARG A 331 -25.44 -6.31 -0.03
N SER A 332 -24.44 -7.00 0.48
CA SER A 332 -24.21 -8.41 0.12
C SER A 332 -25.09 -9.33 0.94
N TYR A 333 -25.38 -10.53 0.39
CA TYR A 333 -26.25 -11.52 0.97
C TYR A 333 -25.55 -12.85 1.11
N TYR A 334 -25.74 -13.50 2.27
CA TYR A 334 -25.33 -14.89 2.50
C TYR A 334 -26.60 -15.68 2.79
N VAL A 335 -26.91 -16.62 1.92
CA VAL A 335 -28.12 -17.44 2.02
C VAL A 335 -27.72 -18.85 2.43
N PHE A 336 -28.43 -19.40 3.42
CA PHE A 336 -28.18 -20.72 3.96
C PHE A 336 -29.16 -21.75 3.38
N ASP A 337 -28.79 -23.02 3.42
CA ASP A 337 -29.70 -24.13 3.13
C ASP A 337 -30.75 -24.28 4.27
N GLU A 338 -31.69 -25.17 4.11
CA GLU A 338 -32.55 -25.59 5.19
C GLU A 338 -31.74 -26.37 6.24
N PHE A 339 -32.20 -26.37 7.50
CA PHE A 339 -31.58 -27.16 8.55
C PHE A 339 -31.71 -28.65 8.25
N ASP A 340 -30.66 -29.38 8.43
CA ASP A 340 -30.63 -30.84 8.36
C ASP A 340 -31.16 -31.47 9.66
N ASP A 341 -31.22 -32.82 9.71
CA ASP A 341 -31.64 -33.58 10.88
C ASP A 341 -30.78 -33.36 12.13
N HIS A 342 -29.61 -32.73 11.99
CA HIS A 342 -28.72 -32.36 13.07
C HIS A 342 -28.81 -30.89 13.46
N GLY A 343 -29.75 -30.15 12.88
CA GLY A 343 -29.96 -28.73 13.13
C GLY A 343 -28.86 -27.85 12.55
N VAL A 344 -28.22 -28.26 11.45
CA VAL A 344 -27.15 -27.48 10.77
C VAL A 344 -27.62 -27.02 9.38
N ALA A 345 -27.55 -25.72 9.12
CA ALA A 345 -27.80 -25.11 7.82
C ALA A 345 -26.48 -24.50 7.27
N PRO A 346 -25.83 -25.13 6.30
CA PRO A 346 -24.61 -24.61 5.72
C PRO A 346 -24.89 -23.49 4.72
N LEU A 347 -23.85 -22.68 4.45
CA LEU A 347 -23.90 -21.62 3.44
C LEU A 347 -24.20 -22.21 2.06
N ARG A 348 -25.29 -21.76 1.42
CA ARG A 348 -25.72 -22.16 0.09
C ARG A 348 -25.08 -21.31 -1.01
N PHE A 349 -25.11 -20.00 -0.84
CA PHE A 349 -24.45 -19.07 -1.75
C PHE A 349 -24.21 -17.71 -1.09
N MET A 350 -23.21 -17.00 -1.61
CA MET A 350 -22.97 -15.58 -1.42
C MET A 350 -23.41 -14.83 -2.66
N GLU A 351 -24.00 -13.64 -2.50
CA GLU A 351 -24.50 -12.84 -3.62
C GLU A 351 -24.28 -11.35 -3.39
N THR A 352 -23.92 -10.61 -4.43
CA THR A 352 -23.81 -9.15 -4.44
C THR A 352 -25.16 -8.51 -4.79
N PRO A 353 -25.35 -7.19 -4.63
CA PRO A 353 -26.55 -6.46 -5.09
C PRO A 353 -26.88 -6.66 -6.57
N TYR A 354 -25.86 -6.95 -7.39
CA TYR A 354 -25.98 -7.19 -8.82
C TYR A 354 -26.15 -8.67 -9.19
N ARG A 355 -26.58 -9.51 -8.24
CA ARG A 355 -26.82 -10.96 -8.40
C ARG A 355 -25.59 -11.75 -8.87
N GLN A 356 -24.41 -11.22 -8.63
CA GLN A 356 -23.18 -11.99 -8.82
C GLN A 356 -23.06 -12.97 -7.66
N ARG A 357 -22.87 -14.24 -7.97
CA ARG A 357 -23.04 -15.32 -6.99
C ARG A 357 -21.87 -16.29 -7.00
N ILE A 358 -21.51 -16.75 -5.79
CA ILE A 358 -20.72 -17.96 -5.56
C ILE A 358 -21.63 -18.96 -4.89
N ALA A 359 -21.88 -20.09 -5.53
CA ALA A 359 -22.75 -21.15 -5.03
C ALA A 359 -21.93 -22.37 -4.57
N PHE A 360 -22.37 -22.97 -3.45
CA PHE A 360 -21.74 -24.10 -2.79
C PHE A 360 -22.61 -25.35 -2.96
N GLY A 361 -22.22 -26.23 -3.90
CA GLY A 361 -22.95 -27.47 -4.20
C GLY A 361 -22.55 -28.60 -3.25
N ARG A 362 -23.57 -29.29 -2.69
CA ARG A 362 -23.37 -30.39 -1.75
C ARG A 362 -24.01 -31.67 -2.24
N GLU A 363 -23.44 -32.80 -1.86
CA GLU A 363 -23.97 -34.15 -2.05
C GLU A 363 -23.91 -34.86 -0.69
N ASN A 364 -25.05 -35.36 -0.24
CA ASN A 364 -25.19 -35.96 1.09
C ASN A 364 -24.63 -35.09 2.25
N GLY A 365 -24.92 -33.79 2.23
CA GLY A 365 -24.43 -32.79 3.18
C GLY A 365 -22.97 -32.33 2.96
N ARG A 366 -22.21 -32.97 2.11
CA ARG A 366 -20.79 -32.70 1.87
C ARG A 366 -20.58 -31.68 0.75
N LEU A 367 -19.76 -30.65 0.98
CA LEU A 367 -19.37 -29.70 -0.05
C LEU A 367 -18.51 -30.39 -1.11
N VAL A 368 -19.00 -30.50 -2.34
CA VAL A 368 -18.31 -31.16 -3.48
C VAL A 368 -17.99 -30.23 -4.61
N ARG A 369 -18.67 -29.07 -4.69
CA ARG A 369 -18.52 -28.14 -5.80
C ARG A 369 -18.67 -26.69 -5.36
N VAL A 370 -17.86 -25.81 -5.96
CA VAL A 370 -18.02 -24.35 -5.89
C VAL A 370 -18.15 -23.81 -7.31
N ALA A 371 -19.17 -23.01 -7.56
CA ALA A 371 -19.42 -22.43 -8.87
C ALA A 371 -19.66 -20.92 -8.73
N SER A 372 -19.10 -20.11 -9.63
CA SER A 372 -19.35 -18.67 -9.66
C SER A 372 -20.13 -18.24 -10.91
N SER A 373 -20.86 -17.12 -10.79
CA SER A 373 -21.51 -16.45 -11.91
C SER A 373 -20.51 -15.95 -12.98
N SER A 374 -19.22 -15.82 -12.63
CA SER A 374 -18.12 -15.52 -13.57
C SER A 374 -17.65 -16.73 -14.38
N GLY A 375 -18.31 -17.91 -14.21
CA GLY A 375 -18.09 -19.10 -14.99
C GLY A 375 -17.03 -20.07 -14.44
N HIS A 376 -16.48 -19.83 -13.26
CA HIS A 376 -15.56 -20.77 -12.60
C HIS A 376 -16.35 -21.96 -12.03
N HIS A 377 -15.84 -23.17 -12.25
CA HIS A 377 -16.36 -24.39 -11.65
C HIS A 377 -15.20 -25.16 -10.99
N LEU A 378 -15.32 -25.38 -9.71
CA LEU A 378 -14.35 -26.10 -8.87
C LEU A 378 -14.96 -27.41 -8.39
N LEU A 379 -14.16 -28.46 -8.34
CA LEU A 379 -14.45 -29.74 -7.68
C LEU A 379 -13.56 -29.89 -6.46
N LEU A 380 -14.13 -30.34 -5.35
CA LEU A 380 -13.44 -30.63 -4.10
C LEU A 380 -13.29 -32.15 -3.98
N HIS A 381 -12.06 -32.62 -4.10
CA HIS A 381 -11.71 -34.03 -3.99
C HIS A 381 -11.29 -34.38 -2.57
N ARG A 382 -11.60 -35.60 -2.14
CA ARG A 382 -11.37 -36.04 -0.77
C ARG A 382 -10.47 -37.27 -0.73
N THR A 383 -9.84 -37.47 0.42
CA THR A 383 -9.07 -38.68 0.74
C THR A 383 -9.48 -39.22 2.10
N MET A 384 -9.40 -40.54 2.26
CA MET A 384 -9.60 -41.18 3.54
C MET A 384 -8.26 -41.20 4.31
N THR A 385 -8.29 -40.69 5.53
CA THR A 385 -7.21 -40.86 6.52
C THR A 385 -7.71 -41.83 7.60
N PRO A 386 -6.82 -42.39 8.43
CA PRO A 386 -7.26 -43.23 9.57
C PRO A 386 -8.21 -42.51 10.53
N ALA A 387 -8.09 -41.18 10.63
CA ALA A 387 -8.94 -40.34 11.45
C ALA A 387 -10.24 -39.86 10.77
N GLY A 388 -10.48 -40.25 9.52
CA GLY A 388 -11.67 -39.88 8.76
C GLY A 388 -11.37 -39.22 7.41
N GLU A 389 -12.43 -38.73 6.77
CA GLU A 389 -12.33 -38.11 5.44
C GLU A 389 -11.81 -36.67 5.54
N ARG A 390 -10.91 -36.29 4.59
CA ARG A 390 -10.30 -34.96 4.50
C ARG A 390 -10.33 -34.46 3.06
N LEU A 391 -10.29 -33.13 2.87
CA LEU A 391 -10.13 -32.49 1.56
C LEU A 391 -8.72 -32.76 1.05
N SER A 392 -8.57 -33.43 -0.07
CA SER A 392 -7.26 -33.73 -0.65
C SER A 392 -6.75 -32.66 -1.58
N HIS A 393 -7.60 -32.15 -2.48
CA HIS A 393 -7.25 -31.08 -3.41
C HIS A 393 -8.50 -30.42 -3.97
N ILE A 394 -8.31 -29.24 -4.52
CA ILE A 394 -9.33 -28.47 -5.22
C ILE A 394 -8.92 -28.33 -6.68
N GLU A 395 -9.76 -28.80 -7.57
CA GLU A 395 -9.56 -28.81 -9.01
C GLU A 395 -10.42 -27.74 -9.69
N LEU A 396 -9.83 -26.95 -10.56
CA LEU A 396 -10.54 -26.07 -11.50
C LEU A 396 -10.86 -26.88 -12.76
N VAL A 397 -12.16 -27.06 -13.06
CA VAL A 397 -12.62 -27.81 -14.25
C VAL A 397 -13.12 -26.91 -15.36
N LYS A 398 -13.57 -25.70 -15.05
CA LYS A 398 -14.07 -24.72 -16.02
C LYS A 398 -13.84 -23.28 -15.54
N GLY A 399 -13.67 -22.38 -16.50
CA GLY A 399 -13.53 -20.94 -16.23
C GLY A 399 -12.09 -20.48 -16.02
N GLY A 400 -11.13 -21.29 -16.45
CA GLY A 400 -9.71 -21.03 -16.38
C GLY A 400 -8.92 -22.23 -16.89
N ARG A 401 -7.61 -22.23 -16.70
CA ARG A 401 -6.74 -23.38 -17.05
C ARG A 401 -7.05 -24.56 -16.13
N PRO A 402 -7.57 -25.69 -16.64
CA PRO A 402 -7.93 -26.83 -15.81
C PRO A 402 -6.72 -27.41 -15.06
N GLY A 403 -6.98 -27.93 -13.86
CA GLY A 403 -6.00 -28.58 -13.01
C GLY A 403 -6.11 -28.25 -11.54
N ASN A 404 -5.26 -28.84 -10.73
CA ASN A 404 -5.23 -28.63 -9.30
C ASN A 404 -4.76 -27.21 -8.97
N LEU A 405 -5.56 -26.51 -8.15
CA LEU A 405 -5.25 -25.18 -7.63
C LEU A 405 -4.46 -25.26 -6.33
N VAL A 406 -4.79 -26.24 -5.49
CA VAL A 406 -4.15 -26.52 -4.20
C VAL A 406 -4.30 -28.00 -3.86
N GLU A 407 -3.29 -28.59 -3.19
CA GLU A 407 -3.30 -29.94 -2.63
C GLU A 407 -2.97 -29.88 -1.13
N TYR A 408 -3.66 -30.70 -0.34
CA TYR A 408 -3.51 -30.80 1.11
C TYR A 408 -3.01 -32.17 1.50
N ARG A 409 -2.03 -32.24 2.39
CA ARG A 409 -1.42 -33.47 2.90
C ARG A 409 -1.66 -33.62 4.37
N TYR A 410 -1.85 -34.85 4.82
CA TYR A 410 -2.22 -35.18 6.19
C TYR A 410 -1.32 -36.26 6.78
N ASP A 411 -1.23 -36.29 8.10
CA ASP A 411 -0.67 -37.42 8.86
C ASP A 411 -1.73 -38.51 9.13
N ASP A 412 -1.30 -39.57 9.82
CA ASP A 412 -2.18 -40.68 10.20
C ASP A 412 -3.30 -40.26 11.17
N ASN A 413 -3.13 -39.15 11.90
CA ASN A 413 -4.13 -38.56 12.79
C ASN A 413 -5.10 -37.63 12.03
N GLY A 414 -5.00 -37.52 10.71
CA GLY A 414 -5.80 -36.65 9.87
C GLY A 414 -5.54 -35.16 10.06
N GLN A 415 -4.36 -34.79 10.59
CA GLN A 415 -3.96 -33.40 10.76
C GLN A 415 -3.24 -32.88 9.51
N LEU A 416 -3.51 -31.64 9.12
CA LEU A 416 -2.93 -31.01 7.95
C LEU A 416 -1.42 -30.82 8.12
N THR A 417 -0.59 -31.56 7.38
CA THR A 417 0.89 -31.47 7.44
C THR A 417 1.50 -30.67 6.30
N GLY A 418 0.77 -30.45 5.21
CA GLY A 418 1.33 -29.72 4.08
C GLY A 418 0.31 -29.13 3.14
N VAL A 419 0.68 -28.01 2.52
CA VAL A 419 -0.10 -27.34 1.46
C VAL A 419 0.79 -27.17 0.25
N VAL A 420 0.35 -27.70 -0.90
CA VAL A 420 1.05 -27.63 -2.17
C VAL A 420 0.28 -26.73 -3.11
N ASN A 421 0.92 -25.71 -3.64
CA ASN A 421 0.29 -24.75 -4.53
C ASN A 421 0.15 -25.28 -5.97
N ARG A 422 -0.56 -24.58 -6.84
CA ARG A 422 -0.80 -24.95 -8.25
C ARG A 422 0.48 -25.11 -9.10
N ALA A 423 1.65 -24.66 -8.63
CA ALA A 423 2.93 -24.91 -9.29
C ALA A 423 3.62 -26.21 -8.80
N GLY A 424 3.03 -26.93 -7.85
CA GLY A 424 3.60 -28.14 -7.26
C GLY A 424 4.64 -27.86 -6.17
N VAL A 425 4.73 -26.62 -5.68
CA VAL A 425 5.63 -26.23 -4.59
C VAL A 425 4.90 -26.41 -3.26
N THR A 426 5.56 -27.08 -2.31
CA THR A 426 5.07 -27.14 -0.93
C THR A 426 5.24 -25.76 -0.29
N ALA A 427 4.14 -25.00 -0.29
CA ALA A 427 4.12 -23.60 0.19
C ALA A 427 4.17 -23.52 1.72
N ARG A 428 3.55 -24.51 2.42
CA ARG A 428 3.48 -24.57 3.88
C ARG A 428 3.62 -26.01 4.36
N GLN A 429 4.24 -26.17 5.54
CA GLN A 429 4.34 -27.43 6.28
C GLN A 429 3.99 -27.18 7.74
N PHE A 430 3.40 -28.19 8.39
CA PHE A 430 2.96 -28.14 9.78
C PHE A 430 3.30 -29.44 10.50
N ALA A 431 3.64 -29.35 11.81
CA ALA A 431 3.83 -30.50 12.67
C ALA A 431 3.02 -30.32 13.96
N TYR A 432 2.62 -31.45 14.53
CA TYR A 432 1.75 -31.48 15.70
C TYR A 432 2.24 -32.50 16.71
N GLU A 433 1.92 -32.23 17.99
CA GLU A 433 2.04 -33.15 19.07
C GLU A 433 0.76 -33.10 19.91
N ASN A 434 0.14 -34.25 20.19
CA ASN A 434 -1.14 -34.35 20.92
C ASN A 434 -2.27 -33.46 20.35
N GLY A 435 -2.32 -33.28 19.04
CA GLY A 435 -3.31 -32.44 18.38
C GLY A 435 -3.01 -30.94 18.37
N LEU A 436 -1.90 -30.52 18.95
CA LEU A 436 -1.49 -29.12 19.03
C LEU A 436 -0.34 -28.84 18.07
N MET A 437 -0.39 -27.75 17.35
CA MET A 437 0.66 -27.37 16.40
C MET A 437 1.94 -27.01 17.15
N THR A 438 3.02 -27.74 16.89
CA THR A 438 4.35 -27.50 17.45
C THR A 438 5.29 -26.78 16.49
N GLU A 439 5.04 -26.89 15.18
CA GLU A 439 5.88 -26.25 14.16
C GLU A 439 5.06 -25.85 12.96
N HIS A 440 5.43 -24.75 12.33
CA HIS A 440 5.08 -24.49 10.94
C HIS A 440 6.27 -23.91 10.16
N ARG A 441 6.30 -24.19 8.85
CA ARG A 441 7.40 -23.83 7.96
C ARG A 441 6.88 -23.29 6.64
N ASN A 442 7.56 -22.29 6.07
CA ASN A 442 7.30 -21.78 4.72
C ASN A 442 8.10 -22.52 3.65
N ALA A 443 7.91 -22.17 2.37
CA ALA A 443 8.53 -22.82 1.22
C ALA A 443 10.07 -22.67 1.15
N THR A 444 10.66 -21.72 1.85
CA THR A 444 12.11 -21.46 1.91
C THR A 444 12.78 -21.96 3.18
N GLY A 445 12.03 -22.64 4.05
CA GLY A 445 12.56 -23.26 5.25
C GLY A 445 12.54 -22.38 6.50
N PHE A 446 11.97 -21.17 6.44
CA PHE A 446 11.73 -20.39 7.66
C PHE A 446 10.75 -21.12 8.57
N THR A 447 11.17 -21.42 9.77
CA THR A 447 10.47 -22.29 10.73
C THR A 447 10.10 -21.51 11.98
N CYS A 448 8.88 -21.71 12.46
CA CYS A 448 8.38 -21.26 13.75
C CYS A 448 8.04 -22.46 14.60
N THR A 449 8.48 -22.51 15.86
CA THR A 449 8.21 -23.59 16.80
C THR A 449 7.52 -23.09 18.05
N TYR A 450 6.71 -23.95 18.67
CA TYR A 450 5.87 -23.62 19.82
C TYR A 450 6.02 -24.70 20.89
N ARG A 451 6.20 -24.28 22.15
CA ARG A 451 6.15 -25.18 23.33
C ARG A 451 4.87 -24.88 24.09
N TRP A 452 4.19 -25.96 24.45
CA TRP A 452 2.91 -25.96 25.13
C TRP A 452 3.04 -26.37 26.59
N GLN A 453 2.17 -25.84 27.42
CA GLN A 453 1.99 -26.22 28.82
C GLN A 453 0.51 -26.14 29.17
N GLU A 454 0.03 -27.06 30.03
CA GLU A 454 -1.29 -26.98 30.61
C GLU A 454 -1.30 -25.92 31.71
N ILE A 455 -2.21 -24.93 31.59
CA ILE A 455 -2.42 -23.87 32.57
C ILE A 455 -3.92 -23.70 32.72
N ASP A 456 -4.42 -23.82 33.97
CA ASP A 456 -5.84 -23.77 34.33
C ASP A 456 -6.68 -24.79 33.55
N GLY A 457 -6.15 -25.98 33.30
CA GLY A 457 -6.83 -27.07 32.61
C GLY A 457 -6.89 -26.93 31.08
N PHE A 458 -6.16 -25.96 30.49
CA PHE A 458 -6.12 -25.76 29.07
C PHE A 458 -4.70 -25.68 28.52
N PRO A 459 -4.43 -26.23 27.32
CA PRO A 459 -3.13 -26.10 26.70
C PRO A 459 -2.89 -24.66 26.24
N ARG A 460 -1.74 -24.09 26.65
CA ARG A 460 -1.28 -22.72 26.31
C ARG A 460 0.11 -22.73 25.74
N VAL A 461 0.39 -21.85 24.76
CA VAL A 461 1.75 -21.65 24.28
C VAL A 461 2.54 -20.86 25.32
N VAL A 462 3.63 -21.43 25.84
CA VAL A 462 4.50 -20.74 26.80
C VAL A 462 5.82 -20.28 26.19
N GLU A 463 6.16 -20.75 25.00
CA GLU A 463 7.38 -20.37 24.31
C GLU A 463 7.20 -20.47 22.80
N HIS A 464 7.74 -19.48 22.08
CA HIS A 464 7.80 -19.44 20.63
C HIS A 464 9.22 -19.09 20.19
N THR A 465 9.75 -19.82 19.19
CA THR A 465 11.04 -19.53 18.58
C THR A 465 10.96 -19.58 17.06
N THR A 466 11.87 -18.86 16.40
CA THR A 466 12.00 -18.88 14.95
C THR A 466 13.40 -19.32 14.52
N SER A 467 13.52 -19.85 13.31
CA SER A 467 14.81 -20.33 12.78
C SER A 467 15.86 -19.24 12.56
N ASP A 468 15.47 -17.97 12.56
CA ASP A 468 16.35 -16.80 12.44
C ASP A 468 16.64 -16.11 13.78
N GLY A 469 16.19 -16.71 14.90
CA GLY A 469 16.65 -16.38 16.25
C GLY A 469 15.69 -15.55 17.10
N GLU A 470 14.46 -15.30 16.67
CA GLU A 470 13.46 -14.76 17.60
C GLU A 470 13.13 -15.78 18.68
N HIS A 471 12.91 -15.29 19.87
CA HIS A 471 12.58 -16.12 21.02
C HIS A 471 11.70 -15.36 21.99
N TYR A 472 10.49 -15.87 22.24
CA TYR A 472 9.49 -15.27 23.13
C TYR A 472 9.01 -16.28 24.15
N ARG A 473 8.87 -15.84 25.42
CA ARG A 473 8.28 -16.59 26.53
C ARG A 473 7.06 -15.86 27.04
N PHE A 474 6.00 -16.60 27.26
CA PHE A 474 4.70 -16.11 27.71
C PHE A 474 4.46 -16.51 29.15
N GLN A 475 4.08 -15.56 29.99
CA GLN A 475 3.66 -15.73 31.37
C GLN A 475 2.24 -15.19 31.51
N TYR A 476 1.31 -16.04 31.87
CA TYR A 476 -0.11 -15.74 31.97
C TYR A 476 -0.52 -15.63 33.44
N ASP A 477 -1.28 -14.62 33.76
CA ASP A 477 -2.05 -14.43 34.98
C ASP A 477 -3.50 -14.16 34.57
N PHE A 478 -4.26 -15.20 34.28
CA PHE A 478 -5.64 -15.07 33.84
C PHE A 478 -6.56 -14.51 34.92
N ALA A 479 -6.29 -14.84 36.19
CA ALA A 479 -7.05 -14.34 37.35
C ALA A 479 -6.81 -12.84 37.56
N GLY A 480 -5.60 -12.36 37.33
CA GLY A 480 -5.24 -10.95 37.35
C GLY A 480 -5.46 -10.19 36.01
N GLY A 481 -5.98 -10.88 34.97
CA GLY A 481 -6.21 -10.29 33.63
C GLY A 481 -4.94 -9.74 33.00
N GLN A 482 -3.81 -10.48 33.11
CA GLN A 482 -2.52 -9.99 32.61
C GLN A 482 -1.72 -11.07 31.88
N THR A 483 -1.03 -10.66 30.81
CA THR A 483 0.01 -11.48 30.16
C THR A 483 1.29 -10.67 30.03
N VAL A 484 2.41 -11.32 30.36
CA VAL A 484 3.75 -10.80 30.16
C VAL A 484 4.46 -11.66 29.12
N VAL A 485 4.98 -11.01 28.06
CA VAL A 485 5.81 -11.67 27.04
C VAL A 485 7.22 -11.13 27.17
N THR A 486 8.19 -12.02 27.24
CA THR A 486 9.61 -11.68 27.34
C THR A 486 10.33 -12.19 26.10
N GLY A 487 10.94 -11.27 25.35
CA GLY A 487 11.82 -11.57 24.23
C GLY A 487 13.27 -11.70 24.69
N ARG A 488 14.15 -10.83 24.18
CA ARG A 488 15.51 -10.71 24.75
C ARG A 488 15.44 -10.15 26.17
N PRO A 489 16.50 -10.24 26.98
CA PRO A 489 16.46 -9.80 28.38
C PRO A 489 15.91 -8.40 28.62
N GLU A 490 16.12 -7.49 27.64
CA GLU A 490 15.68 -6.11 27.72
C GLU A 490 14.30 -5.86 27.09
N GLN A 491 13.69 -6.87 26.46
CA GLN A 491 12.42 -6.74 25.79
C GLN A 491 11.32 -7.41 26.61
N LYS A 492 10.39 -6.58 27.10
CA LYS A 492 9.27 -7.05 27.91
C LYS A 492 7.99 -6.33 27.52
N TRP A 493 7.03 -7.04 26.98
CA TRP A 493 5.68 -6.57 26.70
C TRP A 493 4.76 -6.97 27.83
N GLN A 494 3.75 -6.11 28.13
CA GLN A 494 2.71 -6.43 29.11
C GLN A 494 1.35 -6.07 28.51
N TRP A 495 0.38 -6.95 28.67
CA TRP A 495 -1.01 -6.73 28.29
C TRP A 495 -1.90 -6.90 29.50
N TRP A 496 -2.90 -6.07 29.59
CA TRP A 496 -3.98 -6.17 30.56
C TRP A 496 -5.28 -6.35 29.79
N PHE A 497 -6.17 -7.20 30.27
CA PHE A 497 -7.43 -7.50 29.65
C PHE A 497 -8.50 -7.72 30.72
N ASP A 498 -9.78 -7.52 30.35
CA ASP A 498 -10.93 -7.71 31.22
C ASP A 498 -11.37 -9.19 31.24
N GLU A 499 -12.45 -9.50 32.01
CA GLU A 499 -13.01 -10.84 32.12
C GLU A 499 -13.51 -11.42 30.80
N GLU A 500 -13.87 -10.55 29.84
CA GLU A 500 -14.29 -10.94 28.50
C GLU A 500 -13.16 -11.02 27.49
N THR A 501 -11.90 -10.91 27.98
CA THR A 501 -10.67 -10.97 27.19
C THR A 501 -10.43 -9.79 26.24
N TYR A 502 -11.08 -8.63 26.47
CA TYR A 502 -10.72 -7.40 25.77
C TYR A 502 -9.48 -6.76 26.38
N VAL A 503 -8.51 -6.40 25.55
CA VAL A 503 -7.30 -5.72 26.03
C VAL A 503 -7.64 -4.30 26.47
N THR A 504 -7.41 -4.02 27.75
CA THR A 504 -7.65 -2.70 28.36
C THR A 504 -6.40 -1.84 28.39
N ALA A 505 -5.20 -2.45 28.38
CA ALA A 505 -3.94 -1.74 28.27
C ALA A 505 -2.84 -2.63 27.66
N HIS A 506 -1.87 -1.96 27.06
CA HIS A 506 -0.67 -2.59 26.53
C HIS A 506 0.55 -1.71 26.81
N ARG A 507 1.62 -2.30 27.33
CA ARG A 507 2.92 -1.65 27.52
C ARG A 507 3.97 -2.29 26.63
N THR A 508 4.67 -1.45 25.85
CA THR A 508 5.78 -1.86 24.98
C THR A 508 7.09 -2.00 25.76
N PRO A 509 8.12 -2.67 25.23
CA PRO A 509 9.44 -2.77 25.85
C PRO A 509 10.11 -1.42 26.09
N GLY A 510 9.90 -0.43 25.23
CA GLY A 510 10.37 0.94 25.38
C GLY A 510 9.60 1.76 26.40
N GLY A 511 8.63 1.15 27.11
CA GLY A 511 7.84 1.77 28.16
C GLY A 511 6.59 2.51 27.68
N GLY A 512 6.32 2.53 26.36
CA GLY A 512 5.12 3.14 25.79
C GLY A 512 3.86 2.45 26.33
N LEU A 513 2.93 3.22 26.88
CA LEU A 513 1.68 2.70 27.45
C LEU A 513 0.49 3.16 26.64
N TYR A 514 -0.30 2.18 26.19
CA TYR A 514 -1.58 2.36 25.51
C TYR A 514 -2.70 1.94 26.46
N ARG A 515 -3.82 2.69 26.51
CA ARG A 515 -5.04 2.29 27.21
C ARG A 515 -6.24 2.41 26.31
N PHE A 516 -7.19 1.50 26.50
CA PHE A 516 -8.40 1.39 25.68
C PHE A 516 -9.63 1.47 26.60
N THR A 517 -10.58 2.32 26.22
CA THR A 517 -11.88 2.41 26.88
C THR A 517 -12.97 2.02 25.88
N TYR A 518 -13.90 1.19 26.30
CA TYR A 518 -14.96 0.62 25.45
C TYR A 518 -16.34 1.08 25.89
N ASN A 519 -17.29 1.08 24.95
CA ASN A 519 -18.73 1.20 25.26
C ASN A 519 -19.34 -0.18 25.60
N GLU A 520 -20.65 -0.21 25.88
CA GLU A 520 -21.40 -1.42 26.21
C GLU A 520 -21.41 -2.47 25.09
N ASN A 521 -21.23 -2.06 23.85
CA ASN A 521 -21.09 -2.94 22.67
C ASN A 521 -19.63 -3.29 22.36
N HIS A 522 -18.71 -3.05 23.30
CA HIS A 522 -17.26 -3.29 23.17
C HIS A 522 -16.58 -2.57 22.00
N PHE A 523 -17.13 -1.43 21.54
CA PHE A 523 -16.43 -0.55 20.63
C PHE A 523 -15.56 0.45 21.39
N PRO A 524 -14.30 0.71 20.97
CA PRO A 524 -13.42 1.65 21.64
C PRO A 524 -13.94 3.07 21.49
N VAL A 525 -14.20 3.73 22.62
CA VAL A 525 -14.63 5.15 22.66
C VAL A 525 -13.45 6.08 22.97
N ALA A 526 -12.38 5.57 23.56
CA ALA A 526 -11.16 6.33 23.77
C ALA A 526 -9.91 5.46 23.71
N VAL A 527 -8.82 6.03 23.17
CA VAL A 527 -7.50 5.46 23.21
C VAL A 527 -6.50 6.47 23.72
N GLU A 528 -5.84 6.11 24.78
CA GLU A 528 -4.67 6.83 25.26
C GLU A 528 -3.42 6.24 24.61
N LEU A 529 -2.61 7.09 24.00
CA LEU A 529 -1.37 6.78 23.33
C LEU A 529 -0.18 7.29 24.15
N PRO A 530 1.03 6.72 24.00
CA PRO A 530 2.22 7.24 24.66
C PRO A 530 2.44 8.74 24.39
N GLY A 531 2.90 9.49 25.41
CA GLY A 531 3.12 10.94 25.31
C GLY A 531 1.87 11.76 25.55
N GLU A 532 0.95 11.28 26.39
CA GLU A 532 -0.28 11.98 26.81
C GLU A 532 -1.23 12.32 25.66
N ARG A 533 -1.16 11.56 24.58
CA ARG A 533 -2.00 11.71 23.40
C ARG A 533 -3.28 10.90 23.57
N ARG A 534 -4.41 11.45 23.17
CA ARG A 534 -5.70 10.77 23.28
C ARG A 534 -6.52 10.93 22.00
N VAL A 535 -7.13 9.85 21.56
CA VAL A 535 -8.11 9.80 20.46
C VAL A 535 -9.45 9.37 21.02
N THR A 536 -10.55 9.99 20.61
CA THR A 536 -11.90 9.59 21.02
C THR A 536 -12.82 9.36 19.82
N LEU A 537 -13.76 8.43 19.97
CA LEU A 537 -14.71 8.00 18.95
C LEU A 537 -16.12 8.03 19.48
N GLU A 538 -17.05 8.58 18.70
CA GLU A 538 -18.48 8.51 18.98
C GLU A 538 -19.18 7.71 17.88
N TYR A 539 -20.19 6.93 18.26
CA TYR A 539 -20.86 5.98 17.37
C TYR A 539 -22.34 6.29 17.26
N ASP A 540 -22.94 5.92 16.11
CA ASP A 540 -24.40 5.90 15.95
C ASP A 540 -25.01 4.61 16.53
N THR A 541 -26.32 4.47 16.40
CA THR A 541 -27.08 3.30 16.88
C THR A 541 -26.73 2.00 16.14
N LEU A 542 -26.06 2.09 14.99
CA LEU A 542 -25.55 0.93 14.24
C LEU A 542 -24.05 0.70 14.50
N SER A 543 -23.49 1.32 15.55
CA SER A 543 -22.07 1.20 15.92
C SER A 543 -21.09 1.64 14.81
N ARG A 544 -21.48 2.64 14.00
CA ARG A 544 -20.62 3.25 13.00
C ARG A 544 -20.09 4.58 13.55
N VAL A 545 -18.82 4.88 13.29
CA VAL A 545 -18.18 6.12 13.76
C VAL A 545 -18.83 7.34 13.10
N VAL A 546 -19.40 8.24 13.91
CA VAL A 546 -19.99 9.50 13.44
C VAL A 546 -19.14 10.71 13.81
N LYS A 547 -18.26 10.56 14.81
CA LYS A 547 -17.33 11.61 15.19
C LYS A 547 -16.04 11.01 15.73
N GLU A 548 -14.94 11.55 15.27
CA GLU A 548 -13.58 11.24 15.72
C GLU A 548 -12.91 12.51 16.21
N THR A 549 -12.24 12.45 17.37
CA THR A 549 -11.36 13.53 17.83
C THR A 549 -9.94 12.98 17.92
N ASP A 550 -9.03 13.54 17.14
CA ASP A 550 -7.63 13.13 17.12
C ASP A 550 -6.82 13.64 18.32
N ALA A 551 -5.55 13.21 18.38
CA ALA A 551 -4.66 13.57 19.48
C ALA A 551 -4.35 15.08 19.60
N ALA A 552 -4.57 15.86 18.55
CA ALA A 552 -4.47 17.33 18.56
C ALA A 552 -5.82 18.02 18.88
N GLY A 553 -6.86 17.25 19.20
CA GLY A 553 -8.20 17.77 19.49
C GLY A 553 -9.01 18.15 18.23
N ARG A 554 -8.56 17.77 17.05
CA ARG A 554 -9.29 18.07 15.80
C ARG A 554 -10.41 17.06 15.63
N VAL A 555 -11.61 17.58 15.30
CA VAL A 555 -12.82 16.77 15.12
C VAL A 555 -13.06 16.47 13.64
N THR A 556 -13.31 15.22 13.31
CA THR A 556 -13.86 14.77 12.02
C THR A 556 -15.25 14.23 12.23
N GLN A 557 -16.22 14.67 11.42
CA GLN A 557 -17.61 14.20 11.46
C GLN A 557 -17.93 13.39 10.20
N THR A 558 -18.62 12.28 10.38
CA THR A 558 -19.04 11.38 9.29
C THR A 558 -20.55 11.17 9.34
N GLN A 559 -21.20 11.23 8.17
CA GLN A 559 -22.62 10.88 8.00
C GLN A 559 -22.75 9.68 7.06
N TRP A 560 -23.66 8.79 7.39
CA TRP A 560 -23.86 7.52 6.70
C TRP A 560 -25.20 7.50 5.96
N ASN A 561 -25.31 6.69 4.91
CA ASN A 561 -26.52 6.50 4.11
C ASN A 561 -27.48 5.51 4.78
N GLY A 562 -28.40 6.00 5.60
CA GLY A 562 -29.38 5.15 6.28
C GLY A 562 -28.71 4.02 7.09
N SER A 563 -29.11 2.78 6.83
CA SER A 563 -28.57 1.57 7.48
C SER A 563 -27.35 0.98 6.76
N PHE A 564 -26.86 1.62 5.69
CA PHE A 564 -25.78 1.09 4.88
C PHE A 564 -24.41 1.68 5.28
N ALA A 565 -23.35 0.95 4.96
CA ALA A 565 -21.97 1.35 5.24
C ALA A 565 -21.39 2.29 4.16
N GLU A 566 -22.14 3.31 3.79
CA GLU A 566 -21.87 4.28 2.73
C GLU A 566 -21.76 5.67 3.34
N ILE A 567 -20.61 6.35 3.19
CA ILE A 567 -20.37 7.69 3.74
C ILE A 567 -20.92 8.73 2.77
N THR A 568 -21.98 9.44 3.19
CA THR A 568 -22.58 10.50 2.37
C THR A 568 -21.94 11.87 2.61
N ARG A 569 -21.32 12.06 3.80
CA ARG A 569 -20.65 13.32 4.14
C ARG A 569 -19.51 13.05 5.11
N ARG A 570 -18.36 13.65 4.85
CA ARG A 570 -17.22 13.72 5.77
C ARG A 570 -16.79 15.18 5.92
N ALA A 571 -16.72 15.67 7.13
CA ALA A 571 -16.34 17.04 7.43
C ALA A 571 -15.20 17.08 8.45
N LEU A 572 -14.14 17.80 8.15
CA LEU A 572 -13.10 18.15 9.09
C LEU A 572 -13.45 19.43 9.86
N ASP A 573 -14.22 20.30 9.24
CA ASP A 573 -14.86 21.52 9.77
C ASP A 573 -15.94 21.98 8.77
N ASP A 574 -16.43 23.22 8.90
CA ASP A 574 -17.49 23.77 8.03
C ASP A 574 -17.00 24.04 6.59
N ASP A 575 -15.72 24.30 6.39
CA ASP A 575 -15.12 24.61 5.10
C ASP A 575 -14.60 23.36 4.35
N HIS A 576 -14.14 22.34 5.10
CA HIS A 576 -13.52 21.13 4.52
C HIS A 576 -14.51 19.97 4.55
N VAL A 577 -15.46 19.98 3.59
CA VAL A 577 -16.55 19.01 3.51
C VAL A 577 -16.57 18.27 2.19
N TRP A 578 -16.41 16.95 2.24
CA TRP A 578 -16.61 16.02 1.11
C TRP A 578 -17.99 15.39 1.17
N LYS A 579 -18.62 15.19 0.02
CA LYS A 579 -19.94 14.55 -0.09
C LYS A 579 -19.91 13.48 -1.18
N ALA A 580 -20.68 12.41 -0.98
CA ALA A 580 -20.91 11.37 -1.96
C ALA A 580 -22.40 11.01 -2.04
N ASP A 581 -22.89 10.83 -3.26
CA ASP A 581 -24.23 10.31 -3.54
C ASP A 581 -24.10 8.88 -4.10
N TYR A 582 -25.06 8.03 -3.76
CA TYR A 582 -25.05 6.62 -4.09
C TYR A 582 -26.29 6.22 -4.87
N ASN A 583 -26.16 5.21 -5.74
CA ASN A 583 -27.33 4.58 -6.36
C ASN A 583 -28.00 3.59 -5.37
N GLU A 584 -29.10 2.98 -5.81
CA GLU A 584 -29.85 2.01 -5.01
C GLU A 584 -29.05 0.73 -4.64
N HIS A 585 -27.94 0.49 -5.31
CA HIS A 585 -27.05 -0.66 -5.09
C HIS A 585 -25.82 -0.31 -4.24
N GLY A 586 -25.69 0.95 -3.79
CA GLY A 586 -24.59 1.39 -2.92
C GLY A 586 -23.31 1.79 -3.66
N GLN A 587 -23.39 2.08 -4.95
CA GLN A 587 -22.24 2.60 -5.70
C GLN A 587 -22.27 4.12 -5.77
N VAL A 588 -21.10 4.73 -5.65
CA VAL A 588 -20.94 6.19 -5.76
C VAL A 588 -21.28 6.63 -7.18
N ILE A 589 -22.28 7.49 -7.32
CA ILE A 589 -22.65 8.09 -8.62
C ILE A 589 -22.16 9.53 -8.76
N ARG A 590 -21.83 10.17 -7.63
CA ARG A 590 -21.36 11.54 -7.60
C ARG A 590 -20.51 11.79 -6.36
N GLU A 591 -19.38 12.45 -6.56
CA GLU A 591 -18.55 12.97 -5.49
C GLU A 591 -18.47 14.49 -5.61
N THR A 592 -18.43 15.18 -4.46
CA THR A 592 -18.28 16.63 -4.41
C THR A 592 -17.21 16.96 -3.38
N ASP A 593 -16.18 17.68 -3.81
CA ASP A 593 -15.10 18.14 -2.95
C ASP A 593 -15.47 19.45 -2.19
N PRO A 594 -14.62 19.95 -1.25
CA PRO A 594 -14.91 21.17 -0.50
C PRO A 594 -15.07 22.44 -1.35
N GLU A 595 -14.51 22.50 -2.55
CA GLU A 595 -14.70 23.61 -3.49
C GLU A 595 -15.96 23.46 -4.35
N GLY A 596 -16.73 22.37 -4.17
CA GLY A 596 -17.94 22.09 -4.94
C GLY A 596 -17.67 21.48 -6.32
N ARG A 597 -16.45 21.04 -6.58
CA ARG A 597 -16.09 20.37 -7.83
C ARG A 597 -16.69 18.95 -7.82
N ILE A 598 -17.30 18.55 -8.94
CA ILE A 598 -18.11 17.35 -9.02
C ILE A 598 -17.49 16.35 -9.99
N THR A 599 -17.26 15.13 -9.52
CA THR A 599 -16.98 13.95 -10.35
C THR A 599 -18.21 13.06 -10.38
N ARG A 600 -18.60 12.53 -11.55
CA ARG A 600 -19.74 11.62 -11.73
C ARG A 600 -19.27 10.27 -12.27
N TYR A 601 -20.00 9.21 -11.91
CA TYR A 601 -19.74 7.85 -12.33
C TYR A 601 -21.01 7.21 -12.90
N GLY A 602 -20.88 6.55 -14.06
CA GLY A 602 -21.94 5.77 -14.69
C GLY A 602 -21.64 4.26 -14.58
N TYR A 603 -22.70 3.47 -14.42
CA TYR A 603 -22.59 2.02 -14.28
C TYR A 603 -23.56 1.32 -15.23
N ASP A 604 -23.20 0.11 -15.68
CA ASP A 604 -24.09 -0.74 -16.44
C ASP A 604 -25.08 -1.49 -15.51
N GLU A 605 -26.00 -2.23 -16.13
CA GLU A 605 -26.99 -3.05 -15.40
C GLU A 605 -26.34 -4.14 -14.52
N GLN A 606 -25.07 -4.40 -14.71
CA GLN A 606 -24.30 -5.41 -13.97
C GLN A 606 -23.40 -4.79 -12.91
N GLY A 607 -23.47 -3.46 -12.74
CA GLY A 607 -22.73 -2.71 -11.74
C GLY A 607 -21.30 -2.45 -12.08
N LEU A 608 -20.88 -2.59 -13.33
CA LEU A 608 -19.53 -2.22 -13.78
C LEU A 608 -19.51 -0.75 -14.18
N ALA A 609 -18.46 -0.02 -13.78
CA ALA A 609 -18.29 1.37 -14.18
C ALA A 609 -18.07 1.46 -15.69
N VAL A 610 -18.93 2.24 -16.38
CA VAL A 610 -18.86 2.44 -17.84
C VAL A 610 -18.46 3.86 -18.21
N SER A 611 -18.61 4.82 -17.30
CA SER A 611 -18.16 6.20 -17.56
C SER A 611 -17.72 6.90 -16.27
N ARG A 612 -16.81 7.87 -16.44
CA ARG A 612 -16.43 8.84 -15.42
C ARG A 612 -16.41 10.23 -16.05
N THR A 613 -17.19 11.14 -15.50
CA THR A 613 -17.17 12.55 -15.91
C THR A 613 -16.43 13.35 -14.85
N ASP A 614 -15.35 14.00 -15.23
CA ASP A 614 -14.53 14.82 -14.34
C ASP A 614 -15.17 16.20 -14.06
N ALA A 615 -14.54 16.99 -13.19
CA ALA A 615 -15.06 18.30 -12.78
C ALA A 615 -15.04 19.38 -13.90
N ARG A 616 -14.33 19.15 -15.01
CA ARG A 616 -14.39 19.99 -16.22
C ARG A 616 -15.44 19.51 -17.22
N GLY A 617 -16.07 18.37 -16.98
CA GLY A 617 -17.02 17.73 -17.88
C GLY A 617 -16.37 16.79 -18.90
N GLY A 618 -15.07 16.50 -18.76
CA GLY A 618 -14.38 15.51 -19.58
C GLY A 618 -14.88 14.10 -19.24
N GLU A 619 -15.30 13.34 -20.27
CA GLU A 619 -15.87 12.01 -20.08
C GLU A 619 -14.88 10.93 -20.54
N ALA A 620 -14.52 10.01 -19.63
CA ALA A 620 -13.80 8.79 -19.93
C ALA A 620 -14.77 7.62 -19.98
N ALA A 621 -14.56 6.68 -20.93
CA ALA A 621 -15.41 5.50 -21.12
C ALA A 621 -14.65 4.20 -20.84
N LEU A 622 -15.35 3.22 -20.25
CA LEU A 622 -14.83 1.92 -19.90
C LEU A 622 -15.68 0.80 -20.50
N VAL A 623 -15.06 -0.19 -21.09
CA VAL A 623 -15.72 -1.36 -21.64
C VAL A 623 -15.14 -2.62 -20.98
N HIS A 624 -16.00 -3.50 -20.49
CA HIS A 624 -15.61 -4.71 -19.79
C HIS A 624 -15.96 -5.97 -20.59
N ASP A 625 -15.28 -7.07 -20.28
CA ASP A 625 -15.63 -8.39 -20.79
C ASP A 625 -16.74 -9.06 -19.94
N ALA A 626 -17.15 -10.26 -20.32
CA ALA A 626 -18.17 -11.01 -19.61
C ALA A 626 -17.78 -11.40 -18.16
N ARG A 627 -16.49 -11.37 -17.82
CA ARG A 627 -15.96 -11.62 -16.46
C ARG A 627 -15.85 -10.34 -15.63
N GLY A 628 -16.12 -9.17 -16.24
CA GLY A 628 -15.98 -7.85 -15.61
C GLY A 628 -14.56 -7.28 -15.67
N GLN A 629 -13.67 -7.83 -16.53
CA GLN A 629 -12.33 -7.31 -16.72
C GLN A 629 -12.34 -6.20 -17.76
N LEU A 630 -11.58 -5.13 -17.52
CA LEU A 630 -11.52 -3.97 -18.42
C LEU A 630 -10.91 -4.37 -19.76
N ARG A 631 -11.69 -4.23 -20.85
CA ARG A 631 -11.26 -4.52 -22.24
C ARG A 631 -10.78 -3.28 -22.97
N ARG A 632 -11.37 -2.13 -22.68
CA ARG A 632 -11.00 -0.86 -23.28
C ARG A 632 -11.24 0.28 -22.30
N TYR A 633 -10.29 1.16 -22.22
CA TYR A 633 -10.41 2.47 -21.62
C TYR A 633 -10.25 3.53 -22.70
N THR A 634 -11.17 4.49 -22.75
CA THR A 634 -11.06 5.65 -23.64
C THR A 634 -11.05 6.89 -22.76
N ASP A 635 -10.01 7.70 -22.86
CA ASP A 635 -9.90 8.93 -22.09
C ASP A 635 -10.83 10.05 -22.63
N CYS A 636 -10.88 11.18 -21.93
CA CYS A 636 -11.70 12.32 -22.32
C CYS A 636 -11.23 13.02 -23.60
N SER A 637 -10.09 12.66 -24.16
CA SER A 637 -9.57 13.13 -25.45
C SER A 637 -9.89 12.16 -26.60
N GLY A 638 -10.51 11.01 -26.30
CA GLY A 638 -10.85 9.96 -27.25
C GLY A 638 -9.72 8.97 -27.53
N CYS A 639 -8.61 9.05 -26.79
CA CYS A 639 -7.49 8.11 -26.91
C CYS A 639 -7.81 6.80 -26.19
N ALA A 640 -7.71 5.68 -26.90
CA ALA A 640 -8.12 4.37 -26.38
C ALA A 640 -6.92 3.45 -26.09
N THR A 641 -7.02 2.72 -24.97
CA THR A 641 -6.11 1.63 -24.60
C THR A 641 -6.91 0.33 -24.50
N ASP A 642 -6.45 -0.72 -25.16
CA ASP A 642 -7.08 -2.05 -25.15
C ASP A 642 -6.32 -3.04 -24.29
N TYR A 643 -7.05 -3.93 -23.61
CA TYR A 643 -6.53 -4.94 -22.68
C TYR A 643 -7.00 -6.33 -23.07
N GLU A 644 -6.09 -7.30 -23.02
CA GLU A 644 -6.40 -8.71 -23.25
C GLU A 644 -5.99 -9.53 -22.02
N TYR A 645 -6.77 -10.58 -21.75
CA TYR A 645 -6.55 -11.45 -20.59
C TYR A 645 -6.52 -12.92 -21.01
N ASP A 646 -5.80 -13.74 -20.25
CA ASP A 646 -5.85 -15.20 -20.39
C ASP A 646 -7.07 -15.80 -19.68
N GLU A 647 -7.23 -17.13 -19.78
CA GLU A 647 -8.29 -17.85 -19.11
C GLU A 647 -8.19 -17.79 -17.58
N GLY A 648 -7.00 -17.55 -17.03
CA GLY A 648 -6.75 -17.34 -15.59
C GLY A 648 -7.05 -15.93 -15.12
N GLY A 649 -7.37 -15.02 -16.06
CA GLY A 649 -7.65 -13.61 -15.78
C GLY A 649 -6.39 -12.74 -15.67
N ASN A 650 -5.22 -13.25 -16.04
CA ASN A 650 -4.00 -12.44 -16.07
C ASN A 650 -3.97 -11.58 -17.33
N LEU A 651 -3.52 -10.34 -17.20
CA LEU A 651 -3.40 -9.39 -18.31
C LEU A 651 -2.29 -9.83 -19.28
N THR A 652 -2.66 -10.26 -20.50
CA THR A 652 -1.71 -10.79 -21.48
C THR A 652 -1.27 -9.80 -22.53
N ALA A 653 -2.05 -8.76 -22.79
CA ALA A 653 -1.66 -7.70 -23.72
C ALA A 653 -2.26 -6.35 -23.33
N VAL A 654 -1.49 -5.31 -23.59
CA VAL A 654 -1.93 -3.92 -23.54
C VAL A 654 -1.59 -3.29 -24.87
N THR A 655 -2.59 -2.76 -25.56
CA THR A 655 -2.41 -2.03 -26.83
C THR A 655 -2.74 -0.57 -26.60
N ASP A 656 -1.77 0.31 -26.82
CA ASP A 656 -1.91 1.74 -26.65
C ASP A 656 -2.67 2.41 -27.81
N ALA A 657 -2.93 3.70 -27.68
CA ALA A 657 -3.67 4.47 -28.69
C ALA A 657 -2.91 4.63 -30.05
N GLU A 658 -1.61 4.32 -30.09
CA GLU A 658 -0.80 4.24 -31.31
C GLU A 658 -0.84 2.84 -31.94
N GLY A 659 -1.58 1.88 -31.33
CA GLY A 659 -1.65 0.50 -31.78
C GLY A 659 -0.44 -0.35 -31.41
N LYS A 660 0.43 0.13 -30.54
CA LYS A 660 1.60 -0.62 -30.07
C LYS A 660 1.20 -1.54 -28.93
N THR A 661 1.60 -2.81 -28.99
CA THR A 661 1.17 -3.82 -28.04
C THR A 661 2.33 -4.36 -27.22
N VAL A 662 2.23 -4.25 -25.90
CA VAL A 662 3.05 -4.97 -24.92
C VAL A 662 2.36 -6.31 -24.61
N ARG A 663 3.10 -7.44 -24.60
CA ARG A 663 2.56 -8.78 -24.30
C ARG A 663 3.26 -9.38 -23.09
N ILE A 664 2.46 -9.92 -22.15
CA ILE A 664 2.93 -10.50 -20.90
C ILE A 664 2.62 -11.99 -20.88
N ARG A 665 3.56 -12.80 -20.46
CA ARG A 665 3.38 -14.23 -20.18
C ARG A 665 3.64 -14.51 -18.70
N TYR A 666 2.87 -15.42 -18.15
CA TYR A 666 2.86 -15.75 -16.74
C TYR A 666 3.25 -17.21 -16.50
N ASN A 667 3.88 -17.44 -15.34
CA ASN A 667 4.13 -18.78 -14.84
C ASN A 667 2.83 -19.39 -14.26
N ARG A 668 2.91 -20.61 -13.73
CA ARG A 668 1.75 -21.30 -13.14
C ARG A 668 1.17 -20.59 -11.91
N LEU A 669 1.93 -19.78 -11.20
CA LEU A 669 1.46 -19.01 -10.05
C LEU A 669 0.78 -17.69 -10.44
N GLY A 670 0.76 -17.32 -11.73
CA GLY A 670 0.25 -16.04 -12.20
C GLY A 670 1.26 -14.91 -12.03
N LEU A 671 2.57 -15.22 -11.85
CA LEU A 671 3.63 -14.23 -11.80
C LEU A 671 4.21 -14.00 -13.20
N PRO A 672 4.52 -12.76 -13.61
CA PRO A 672 5.10 -12.46 -14.92
C PRO A 672 6.39 -13.23 -15.15
N GLU A 673 6.53 -13.89 -16.28
CA GLU A 673 7.72 -14.61 -16.69
C GLU A 673 8.46 -13.90 -17.82
N THR A 674 7.70 -13.33 -18.77
CA THR A 674 8.24 -12.53 -19.86
C THR A 674 7.34 -11.36 -20.19
N VAL A 675 7.95 -10.20 -20.48
CA VAL A 675 7.28 -9.02 -21.04
C VAL A 675 7.91 -8.74 -22.41
N ASN A 676 7.10 -8.80 -23.45
CA ASN A 676 7.52 -8.54 -24.82
C ASN A 676 7.07 -7.14 -25.23
N HIS A 677 8.02 -6.29 -25.55
CA HIS A 677 7.79 -4.92 -25.99
C HIS A 677 7.55 -4.83 -27.50
N PRO A 678 6.93 -3.77 -28.03
CA PRO A 678 6.63 -3.64 -29.45
C PRO A 678 7.85 -3.73 -30.37
N GLY A 679 9.03 -3.31 -29.92
CA GLY A 679 10.31 -3.38 -30.63
C GLY A 679 10.95 -4.76 -30.73
N LYS A 680 10.21 -5.85 -30.41
CA LYS A 680 10.70 -7.24 -30.30
C LYS A 680 11.72 -7.48 -29.17
N GLN A 681 11.82 -6.54 -28.24
CA GLN A 681 12.66 -6.64 -27.06
C GLN A 681 11.88 -7.39 -25.97
N GLN A 682 12.58 -8.11 -25.09
CA GLN A 682 11.96 -8.95 -24.09
C GLN A 682 12.66 -8.82 -22.75
N ASP A 683 11.88 -8.51 -21.72
CA ASP A 683 12.27 -8.69 -20.33
C ASP A 683 11.91 -10.10 -19.85
N ARG A 684 12.75 -10.68 -18.99
CA ARG A 684 12.50 -11.97 -18.34
C ARG A 684 12.64 -11.89 -16.83
N TYR A 685 11.73 -12.53 -16.15
CA TYR A 685 11.65 -12.54 -14.70
C TYR A 685 11.70 -13.98 -14.18
N THR A 686 12.41 -14.19 -13.07
CA THR A 686 12.36 -15.43 -12.31
C THR A 686 12.00 -15.17 -10.86
N TRP A 687 11.33 -16.12 -10.24
CA TRP A 687 10.75 -15.98 -8.92
C TRP A 687 11.19 -17.13 -8.02
N ASN A 688 11.38 -16.87 -6.74
CA ASN A 688 11.69 -17.91 -5.75
C ASN A 688 10.41 -18.65 -5.29
N ALA A 689 10.57 -19.61 -4.37
CA ALA A 689 9.46 -20.41 -3.87
C ALA A 689 8.41 -19.61 -3.05
N LEU A 690 8.77 -18.42 -2.55
CA LEU A 690 7.84 -17.49 -1.89
C LEU A 690 7.11 -16.55 -2.88
N GLY A 691 7.42 -16.64 -4.17
CA GLY A 691 6.88 -15.70 -5.15
C GLY A 691 7.59 -14.33 -5.17
N LEU A 692 8.79 -14.22 -4.58
CA LEU A 692 9.60 -13.02 -4.62
C LEU A 692 10.53 -13.04 -5.83
N LEU A 693 10.75 -11.87 -6.45
CA LEU A 693 11.58 -11.72 -7.65
C LEU A 693 13.02 -12.14 -7.36
N SER A 694 13.53 -13.12 -8.08
CA SER A 694 14.91 -13.62 -7.92
C SER A 694 15.87 -13.17 -9.02
N SER A 695 15.37 -12.92 -10.25
CA SER A 695 16.15 -12.23 -11.27
C SER A 695 15.29 -11.49 -12.29
N HIS A 696 15.85 -10.44 -12.87
CA HIS A 696 15.32 -9.71 -13.99
C HIS A 696 16.40 -9.58 -15.06
N ARG A 697 16.14 -10.13 -16.24
CA ARG A 697 16.95 -9.91 -17.43
C ARG A 697 16.27 -8.85 -18.29
N ARG A 698 16.91 -7.70 -18.44
CA ARG A 698 16.41 -6.58 -19.25
C ARG A 698 16.55 -6.84 -20.75
N ILE A 699 15.87 -6.01 -21.52
CA ILE A 699 15.95 -5.96 -22.99
C ILE A 699 17.38 -5.80 -23.52
N THR A 700 18.26 -5.14 -22.80
CA THR A 700 19.70 -4.96 -23.08
C THR A 700 20.49 -6.25 -22.94
N GLY A 701 19.95 -7.28 -22.30
CA GLY A 701 20.63 -8.51 -21.93
C GLY A 701 21.28 -8.45 -20.54
N SER A 702 21.33 -7.29 -19.91
CA SER A 702 21.82 -7.11 -18.53
C SER A 702 20.91 -7.87 -17.55
N VAL A 703 21.48 -8.31 -16.43
CA VAL A 703 20.79 -9.13 -15.44
C VAL A 703 20.99 -8.55 -14.04
N GLN A 704 19.89 -8.29 -13.37
CA GLN A 704 19.85 -8.03 -11.94
C GLN A 704 19.37 -9.27 -11.19
N SER A 705 19.80 -9.47 -9.96
CA SER A 705 19.35 -10.59 -9.14
C SER A 705 19.18 -10.21 -7.66
N TRP A 706 18.25 -10.91 -7.02
CA TRP A 706 17.88 -10.71 -5.62
C TRP A 706 17.91 -12.04 -4.89
N GLN A 707 18.44 -12.03 -3.68
CA GLN A 707 18.36 -13.15 -2.74
C GLN A 707 17.70 -12.67 -1.45
N TYR A 708 17.00 -13.58 -0.83
CA TYR A 708 16.21 -13.29 0.36
C TYR A 708 16.60 -14.23 1.50
N THR A 709 16.39 -13.77 2.72
CA THR A 709 16.46 -14.65 3.89
C THR A 709 15.34 -15.70 3.80
N PRO A 710 15.41 -16.80 4.57
CA PRO A 710 14.31 -17.77 4.62
C PRO A 710 12.96 -17.17 5.05
N ARG A 711 12.98 -16.08 5.84
CA ARG A 711 11.78 -15.31 6.22
C ARG A 711 11.18 -14.53 5.03
N GLY A 712 11.98 -14.20 4.01
CA GLY A 712 11.58 -13.43 2.84
C GLY A 712 12.08 -11.97 2.83
N LEU A 713 12.98 -11.59 3.76
CA LEU A 713 13.61 -10.29 3.75
C LEU A 713 14.75 -10.23 2.71
N LEU A 714 14.93 -9.10 2.03
CA LEU A 714 15.97 -8.93 1.03
C LEU A 714 17.36 -9.03 1.67
N ALA A 715 18.18 -10.00 1.26
CA ALA A 715 19.52 -10.22 1.80
C ALA A 715 20.63 -9.73 0.87
N LEU A 716 20.46 -9.88 -0.44
CA LEU A 716 21.43 -9.48 -1.45
C LEU A 716 20.72 -9.00 -2.70
N HIS A 717 21.16 -7.88 -3.22
CA HIS A 717 20.87 -7.42 -4.58
C HIS A 717 22.19 -7.35 -5.34
N VAL A 718 22.20 -7.86 -6.56
CA VAL A 718 23.30 -7.73 -7.52
C VAL A 718 22.74 -6.98 -8.72
N ASP A 719 23.29 -5.82 -8.98
CA ASP A 719 22.89 -4.98 -10.10
C ASP A 719 23.42 -5.46 -11.46
N GLU A 720 23.16 -4.72 -12.52
CA GLU A 720 23.54 -5.04 -13.88
C GLU A 720 25.06 -5.04 -14.08
N GLU A 721 25.78 -4.23 -13.32
CA GLU A 721 27.26 -4.16 -13.31
C GLU A 721 27.90 -5.11 -12.31
N LYS A 722 27.08 -6.03 -11.74
CA LYS A 722 27.49 -7.01 -10.73
C LYS A 722 27.97 -6.39 -9.41
N ARG A 723 27.54 -5.14 -9.13
CA ARG A 723 27.78 -4.55 -7.82
C ARG A 723 26.79 -5.15 -6.83
N GLU A 724 27.28 -5.50 -5.66
CA GLU A 724 26.50 -6.12 -4.62
C GLU A 724 26.05 -5.10 -3.58
N THR A 725 24.79 -5.23 -3.15
CA THR A 725 24.27 -4.58 -1.95
C THR A 725 23.73 -5.65 -1.03
N ARG A 726 24.21 -5.69 0.21
CA ARG A 726 23.84 -6.70 1.22
C ARG A 726 23.12 -6.07 2.40
N TRP A 727 22.05 -6.69 2.82
CA TRP A 727 21.26 -6.33 4.00
C TRP A 727 21.49 -7.35 5.10
N HIS A 728 21.71 -6.87 6.31
CA HIS A 728 21.76 -7.66 7.52
C HIS A 728 20.68 -7.19 8.48
N TYR A 729 20.03 -8.12 9.12
CA TYR A 729 18.90 -7.86 9.99
C TYR A 729 19.19 -8.35 11.41
N THR A 730 18.51 -7.75 12.38
CA THR A 730 18.41 -8.31 13.74
C THR A 730 17.50 -9.54 13.70
N ALA A 731 17.44 -10.29 14.82
CA ALA A 731 16.54 -11.43 14.94
C ALA A 731 15.07 -11.03 14.74
N GLU A 732 14.69 -9.83 15.14
CA GLU A 732 13.34 -9.28 14.99
C GLU A 732 13.03 -8.82 13.55
N GLY A 733 14.02 -8.83 12.65
CA GLY A 733 13.87 -8.43 11.25
C GLY A 733 14.11 -6.95 10.98
N TRP A 734 14.66 -6.19 11.93
CA TRP A 734 15.06 -4.80 11.69
C TRP A 734 16.40 -4.72 10.97
N ILE A 735 16.58 -3.74 10.09
CA ILE A 735 17.84 -3.57 9.35
C ILE A 735 18.94 -3.17 10.34
N ALA A 736 19.92 -4.04 10.53
CA ALA A 736 21.10 -3.78 11.37
C ALA A 736 22.23 -3.11 10.59
N SER A 737 22.44 -3.53 9.34
CA SER A 737 23.41 -2.89 8.46
C SER A 737 23.11 -3.10 6.98
N LEU A 738 23.64 -2.19 6.18
CA LEU A 738 23.64 -2.23 4.72
C LEU A 738 25.08 -2.06 4.23
N SER A 739 25.56 -2.95 3.39
CA SER A 739 26.89 -2.82 2.77
C SER A 739 26.81 -2.81 1.24
N ASN A 740 27.61 -1.98 0.59
CA ASN A 740 27.74 -1.96 -0.86
C ASN A 740 28.88 -2.88 -1.35
N GLY A 741 28.99 -3.02 -2.67
CA GLY A 741 30.01 -3.88 -3.29
C GLY A 741 31.47 -3.47 -3.03
N ASN A 742 31.71 -2.25 -2.57
CA ASN A 742 33.03 -1.74 -2.18
C ASN A 742 33.35 -1.98 -0.69
N GLY A 743 32.43 -2.64 0.06
CA GLY A 743 32.56 -2.88 1.49
C GLY A 743 32.21 -1.69 2.38
N ALA A 744 31.74 -0.58 1.81
CA ALA A 744 31.26 0.55 2.58
C ALA A 744 29.96 0.16 3.29
N GLN A 745 29.82 0.50 4.57
CA GLN A 745 28.76 0.01 5.41
C GLN A 745 27.99 1.13 6.11
N TYR A 746 26.66 1.10 5.97
CA TYR A 746 25.73 1.77 6.87
C TYR A 746 25.42 0.86 8.05
N ARG A 747 25.34 1.40 9.26
CA ARG A 747 24.86 0.67 10.44
C ARG A 747 23.72 1.41 11.08
N PHE A 748 22.77 0.66 11.61
CA PHE A 748 21.56 1.20 12.22
C PHE A 748 21.40 0.65 13.63
N SER A 749 21.00 1.51 14.55
CA SER A 749 20.70 1.18 15.94
C SER A 749 19.22 1.43 16.19
N HIS A 750 18.58 0.53 16.94
CA HIS A 750 17.17 0.62 17.28
C HIS A 750 16.99 0.55 18.80
N ASP A 751 15.92 1.17 19.29
CA ASP A 751 15.48 0.97 20.67
C ASP A 751 14.74 -0.36 20.84
N ALA A 752 14.25 -0.60 22.06
CA ALA A 752 13.56 -1.84 22.38
C ALA A 752 12.19 -1.99 21.65
N ASP A 753 11.63 -0.91 21.11
CA ASP A 753 10.41 -0.90 20.31
C ASP A 753 10.69 -0.99 18.78
N GLY A 754 11.95 -1.11 18.37
CA GLY A 754 12.36 -1.19 16.97
C GLY A 754 12.48 0.16 16.26
N ARG A 755 12.36 1.27 16.99
CA ARG A 755 12.46 2.61 16.40
C ARG A 755 13.92 2.99 16.22
N LEU A 756 14.25 3.60 15.08
CA LEU A 756 15.62 4.02 14.74
C LEU A 756 16.14 5.06 15.76
N THR A 757 17.25 4.74 16.42
CA THR A 757 17.92 5.62 17.40
C THR A 757 19.29 6.05 16.95
N GLY A 758 19.84 5.44 15.90
CA GLY A 758 21.13 5.86 15.36
C GLY A 758 21.41 5.30 13.98
N GLU A 759 22.17 6.05 13.22
CA GLU A 759 22.74 5.61 11.97
C GLU A 759 24.23 6.00 11.90
N GLN A 760 25.04 5.12 11.34
CA GLN A 760 26.43 5.39 11.00
C GLN A 760 26.60 5.20 9.50
N ARG A 761 27.03 6.24 8.82
CA ARG A 761 27.29 6.23 7.38
C ARG A 761 28.72 5.73 7.06
N PRO A 762 28.95 5.27 5.81
CA PRO A 762 30.27 4.83 5.36
C PRO A 762 31.36 5.93 5.43
N ASP A 763 30.97 7.19 5.29
CA ASP A 763 31.87 8.36 5.40
C ASP A 763 32.23 8.69 6.86
N GLY A 764 31.78 7.85 7.81
CA GLY A 764 32.05 8.02 9.24
C GLY A 764 31.09 8.98 9.96
N LEU A 765 30.15 9.61 9.26
CA LEU A 765 29.13 10.46 9.89
C LEU A 765 28.20 9.60 10.74
N ILE A 766 27.98 10.02 11.98
CA ILE A 766 27.07 9.35 12.91
C ILE A 766 25.91 10.30 13.20
N ARG A 767 24.67 9.80 13.11
CA ARG A 767 23.48 10.46 13.61
C ARG A 767 22.88 9.66 14.75
N MET A 768 22.50 10.34 15.81
CA MET A 768 21.76 9.75 16.93
C MET A 768 20.45 10.49 17.12
N PHE A 769 19.38 9.74 17.36
CA PHE A 769 18.03 10.25 17.53
C PHE A 769 17.57 10.00 18.98
N VAL A 770 17.29 11.07 19.70
CA VAL A 770 16.60 11.00 20.99
C VAL A 770 15.10 11.14 20.71
N LEU A 771 14.35 10.12 21.07
CA LEU A 771 12.91 10.06 20.81
C LEU A 771 12.13 10.45 22.08
N ASN A 772 10.99 11.10 21.91
CA ASN A 772 10.04 11.31 23.00
C ASN A 772 9.20 10.03 23.26
N ALA A 773 8.33 10.07 24.26
CA ALA A 773 7.44 8.95 24.58
C ALA A 773 6.52 8.54 23.41
N GLY A 774 6.18 9.48 22.52
CA GLY A 774 5.42 9.20 21.30
C GLY A 774 6.22 8.60 20.15
N GLY A 775 7.53 8.41 20.32
CA GLY A 775 8.41 7.86 19.29
C GLY A 775 8.96 8.89 18.28
N PHE A 776 8.72 10.19 18.52
CA PHE A 776 9.18 11.23 17.60
C PHE A 776 10.54 11.78 18.00
N PRO A 777 11.45 12.05 17.03
CA PRO A 777 12.73 12.70 17.33
C PRO A 777 12.55 14.07 17.97
N VAL A 778 13.22 14.30 19.11
CA VAL A 778 13.29 15.61 19.81
C VAL A 778 14.69 16.18 19.83
N ILE A 779 15.73 15.34 19.67
CA ILE A 779 17.10 15.77 19.44
C ILE A 779 17.69 14.89 18.35
N ILE A 780 18.31 15.52 17.37
CA ILE A 780 19.15 14.85 16.36
C ILE A 780 20.58 15.33 16.61
N GLN A 781 21.45 14.40 16.99
CA GLN A 781 22.87 14.66 17.14
C GLN A 781 23.59 14.16 15.89
N THR A 782 24.36 15.01 15.24
CA THR A 782 25.18 14.65 14.08
C THR A 782 26.64 14.87 14.44
N GLN A 783 27.42 13.81 14.38
CA GLN A 783 28.87 13.83 14.58
C GLN A 783 29.57 13.60 13.25
N GLY A 784 30.36 14.60 12.83
CA GLY A 784 31.22 14.48 11.64
C GLY A 784 32.50 13.70 11.93
N THR A 785 33.21 13.36 10.88
CA THR A 785 34.50 12.62 10.92
C THR A 785 35.60 13.39 11.65
N GLU A 786 35.55 14.73 11.67
CA GLU A 786 36.50 15.61 12.36
C GLU A 786 36.16 15.87 13.84
N GLY A 787 35.20 15.12 14.40
CA GLY A 787 34.87 15.15 15.83
C GLY A 787 33.92 16.25 16.28
N GLY A 788 33.44 17.13 15.41
CA GLY A 788 32.44 18.15 15.73
C GLY A 788 31.06 17.54 15.92
N VAL A 789 30.37 17.82 17.03
CA VAL A 789 29.00 17.42 17.28
C VAL A 789 28.06 18.58 17.01
N ARG A 790 27.06 18.38 16.17
CA ARG A 790 25.98 19.32 15.93
C ARG A 790 24.70 18.74 16.51
N ASN A 791 23.95 19.56 17.23
CA ASN A 791 22.65 19.20 17.79
C ASN A 791 21.56 20.00 17.08
N GLU A 792 20.53 19.29 16.67
CA GLU A 792 19.26 19.86 16.25
C GLU A 792 18.20 19.47 17.28
N ARG A 793 17.57 20.44 17.92
CA ARG A 793 16.43 20.22 18.83
C ARG A 793 15.14 20.41 18.07
N GLN A 794 14.21 19.51 18.25
CA GLN A 794 12.92 19.52 17.56
C GLN A 794 11.79 19.54 18.56
N GLU A 795 10.80 20.38 18.29
CA GLU A 795 9.52 20.40 18.98
C GLU A 795 8.43 19.95 18.00
N ARG A 796 7.56 19.06 18.47
CA ARG A 796 6.51 18.48 17.65
C ARG A 796 5.17 18.54 18.39
N ASP A 797 4.08 18.60 17.62
CA ASP A 797 2.73 18.52 18.17
C ASP A 797 2.32 17.07 18.50
N ALA A 798 1.10 16.92 18.98
CA ALA A 798 0.54 15.62 19.34
C ALA A 798 0.36 14.66 18.16
N LEU A 799 0.41 15.13 16.91
CA LEU A 799 0.37 14.32 15.71
C LEU A 799 1.76 13.95 15.19
N GLY A 800 2.81 14.50 15.83
CA GLY A 800 4.20 14.30 15.43
C GLY A 800 4.71 15.28 14.37
N ARG A 801 3.89 16.29 13.96
CA ARG A 801 4.31 17.31 13.00
C ARG A 801 5.33 18.23 13.64
N LEU A 802 6.36 18.64 12.87
CA LEU A 802 7.44 19.48 13.33
C LEU A 802 6.93 20.93 13.53
N LEU A 803 6.95 21.44 14.75
CA LEU A 803 6.59 22.84 15.07
C LEU A 803 7.80 23.76 15.10
N ARG A 804 8.94 23.24 15.56
CA ARG A 804 10.17 24.01 15.71
C ARG A 804 11.40 23.13 15.58
N SER A 805 12.43 23.65 14.94
CA SER A 805 13.75 23.05 14.83
C SER A 805 14.82 24.10 15.17
N ASP A 806 15.58 23.86 16.22
CA ASP A 806 16.68 24.71 16.69
C ASP A 806 18.01 24.07 16.38
N THR A 807 18.86 24.79 15.63
CA THR A 807 20.24 24.44 15.36
C THR A 807 21.17 25.49 15.97
N GLN A 808 22.48 25.28 15.88
CA GLN A 808 23.48 26.28 16.30
C GLN A 808 23.36 27.61 15.52
N HIS A 809 22.86 27.56 14.28
CA HIS A 809 22.89 28.69 13.36
C HIS A 809 21.51 29.33 13.12
N SER A 810 20.41 28.61 13.39
CA SER A 810 19.08 29.08 13.12
C SER A 810 17.99 28.34 13.90
N THR A 811 16.89 29.03 14.14
CA THR A 811 15.61 28.45 14.52
C THR A 811 14.69 28.45 13.31
N ARG A 812 13.97 27.35 13.07
CA ARG A 812 12.88 27.25 12.11
C ARG A 812 11.59 26.93 12.84
N THR A 813 10.51 27.62 12.50
CA THR A 813 9.17 27.32 13.01
C THR A 813 8.23 26.99 11.87
N PHE A 814 7.25 26.11 12.14
CA PHE A 814 6.32 25.58 11.16
C PHE A 814 4.90 25.71 11.66
N SER A 815 4.00 26.16 10.79
CA SER A 815 2.55 26.18 11.04
C SER A 815 1.83 25.32 10.00
N TYR A 816 0.69 24.75 10.41
CA TYR A 816 -0.06 23.81 9.57
C TYR A 816 -1.56 24.18 9.54
N ASN A 817 -2.19 23.90 8.40
CA ASN A 817 -3.64 23.96 8.27
C ASN A 817 -4.32 22.66 8.75
N ARG A 818 -5.64 22.63 8.58
CA ARG A 818 -6.49 21.50 8.94
C ARG A 818 -6.21 20.22 8.11
N LEU A 819 -5.66 20.36 6.91
CA LEU A 819 -5.28 19.28 6.00
C LEU A 819 -3.83 18.82 6.19
N ASP A 820 -3.17 19.19 7.30
CA ASP A 820 -1.77 18.86 7.61
C ASP A 820 -0.72 19.48 6.66
N GLN A 821 -1.11 20.48 5.88
CA GLN A 821 -0.21 21.18 4.97
C GLN A 821 0.46 22.35 5.68
N ILE A 822 1.72 22.60 5.38
CA ILE A 822 2.49 23.73 5.93
C ILE A 822 1.91 25.03 5.42
N THR A 823 1.55 25.94 6.33
CA THR A 823 1.05 27.29 6.01
C THR A 823 2.09 28.37 6.18
N GLU A 824 3.06 28.16 7.08
CA GLU A 824 4.14 29.11 7.31
C GLU A 824 5.41 28.39 7.75
N VAL A 825 6.53 28.83 7.22
CA VAL A 825 7.87 28.47 7.69
C VAL A 825 8.62 29.75 7.95
N THR A 826 9.08 29.94 9.19
CA THR A 826 9.91 31.10 9.56
C THR A 826 11.30 30.64 9.93
N LEU A 827 12.32 31.22 9.30
CA LEU A 827 13.72 31.08 9.64
C LEU A 827 14.16 32.31 10.44
N THR A 828 14.67 32.11 11.65
CA THR A 828 15.31 33.16 12.47
C THR A 828 16.76 32.75 12.69
N PRO A 829 17.75 33.48 12.17
CA PRO A 829 19.14 33.16 12.41
C PRO A 829 19.52 33.46 13.88
N THR A 830 20.52 32.74 14.38
CA THR A 830 21.22 33.07 15.62
C THR A 830 22.31 34.11 15.34
N GLU A 831 22.85 34.77 16.38
CA GLU A 831 23.99 35.67 16.21
C GLU A 831 25.17 34.98 15.48
N GLU A 832 25.38 33.72 15.74
CA GLU A 832 26.39 32.91 15.07
C GLU A 832 26.05 32.64 13.59
N GLY A 833 24.79 32.35 13.28
CA GLY A 833 24.30 32.18 11.92
C GLY A 833 24.41 33.45 11.08
N GLU A 834 24.07 34.59 11.67
CA GLU A 834 24.28 35.90 11.01
C GLU A 834 25.75 36.18 10.75
N ARG A 835 26.58 35.99 11.76
CA ARG A 835 28.02 36.32 11.68
C ARG A 835 28.83 35.39 10.78
N LEU A 836 28.60 34.07 10.85
CA LEU A 836 29.41 33.07 10.13
C LEU A 836 28.83 32.71 8.76
N HIS A 837 27.53 32.77 8.59
CA HIS A 837 26.84 32.28 7.37
C HIS A 837 26.04 33.39 6.68
N HIS A 838 26.12 34.64 7.18
CA HIS A 838 25.34 35.77 6.65
C HIS A 838 23.83 35.46 6.48
N MET A 839 23.31 34.64 7.37
CA MET A 839 21.91 34.26 7.36
C MET A 839 21.03 35.46 7.67
N GLN A 840 19.90 35.57 7.00
CA GLN A 840 18.88 36.58 7.26
C GLN A 840 17.59 35.90 7.69
N ALA A 841 16.79 36.61 8.49
CA ALA A 841 15.46 36.15 8.83
C ALA A 841 14.60 36.11 7.57
N ASP A 842 13.86 35.03 7.40
CA ASP A 842 12.97 34.84 6.27
C ASP A 842 11.69 34.13 6.71
N THR A 843 10.57 34.46 6.07
CA THR A 843 9.30 33.81 6.31
C THR A 843 8.64 33.49 4.97
N VAL A 844 8.36 32.22 4.76
CA VAL A 844 7.59 31.74 3.61
C VAL A 844 6.19 31.34 4.08
N ARG A 845 5.16 31.87 3.44
CA ARG A 845 3.75 31.54 3.72
C ARG A 845 3.12 30.88 2.49
N PHE A 846 2.32 29.86 2.76
CA PHE A 846 1.57 29.12 1.75
C PHE A 846 0.08 29.28 2.01
N ALA A 847 -0.66 29.60 0.97
CA ALA A 847 -2.12 29.65 0.99
C ALA A 847 -2.69 28.49 0.15
N TYR A 848 -3.77 27.90 0.62
CA TYR A 848 -4.43 26.77 -0.02
C TYR A 848 -5.92 27.05 -0.18
N ASP A 849 -6.54 26.42 -1.19
CA ASP A 849 -7.99 26.32 -1.27
C ASP A 849 -8.55 25.29 -0.26
N ARG A 850 -9.87 25.20 -0.15
CA ARG A 850 -10.53 24.26 0.77
C ARG A 850 -10.29 22.79 0.44
N SER A 851 -9.93 22.45 -0.78
CA SER A 851 -9.55 21.10 -1.19
C SER A 851 -8.05 20.80 -0.99
N GLY A 852 -7.28 21.81 -0.56
CA GLY A 852 -5.86 21.67 -0.27
C GLY A 852 -4.93 21.99 -1.44
N TRP A 853 -5.41 22.60 -2.51
CA TRP A 853 -4.53 23.04 -3.60
C TRP A 853 -3.85 24.38 -3.27
N LEU A 854 -2.54 24.44 -3.53
CA LEU A 854 -1.75 25.65 -3.30
C LEU A 854 -2.26 26.79 -4.21
N THR A 855 -2.61 27.93 -3.59
CA THR A 855 -3.13 29.13 -4.27
C THR A 855 -2.14 30.28 -4.24
N ALA A 856 -1.26 30.33 -3.25
CA ALA A 856 -0.20 31.35 -3.21
C ALA A 856 0.99 30.92 -2.34
N GLU A 857 2.15 31.45 -2.72
CA GLU A 857 3.38 31.45 -1.93
C GLU A 857 3.84 32.89 -1.72
N HIS A 858 4.22 33.23 -0.48
CA HIS A 858 4.69 34.55 -0.10
C HIS A 858 6.05 34.41 0.56
N SER A 859 7.02 35.17 0.09
CA SER A 859 8.37 35.24 0.69
C SER A 859 8.87 36.68 0.69
N VAL A 860 10.04 36.92 1.23
CA VAL A 860 10.72 38.25 1.16
C VAL A 860 11.02 38.67 -0.29
N HIS A 861 11.05 37.73 -1.22
CA HIS A 861 11.30 38.00 -2.64
C HIS A 861 10.04 38.29 -3.45
N GLY A 862 8.88 38.37 -2.80
CA GLY A 862 7.57 38.63 -3.40
C GLY A 862 6.61 37.45 -3.28
N SER A 863 5.55 37.53 -4.07
CA SER A 863 4.47 36.53 -4.02
C SER A 863 4.26 35.86 -5.36
N ILE A 864 4.09 34.53 -5.34
CA ILE A 864 3.61 33.76 -6.49
C ILE A 864 2.16 33.38 -6.19
N LYS A 865 1.26 33.60 -7.13
CA LYS A 865 -0.15 33.22 -7.00
C LYS A 865 -0.55 32.27 -8.11
N TYR A 866 -1.37 31.27 -7.79
CA TYR A 866 -1.81 30.23 -8.72
C TYR A 866 -3.33 30.29 -8.88
N GLN A 867 -3.80 30.44 -10.11
CA GLN A 867 -5.16 30.09 -10.48
C GLN A 867 -5.17 28.72 -11.12
N ARG A 868 -6.19 27.91 -10.82
CA ARG A 868 -6.29 26.54 -11.31
C ARG A 868 -7.64 26.26 -11.93
N ASP A 869 -7.64 25.35 -12.89
CA ASP A 869 -8.90 24.81 -13.40
C ASP A 869 -9.54 23.80 -12.41
N ALA A 870 -10.70 23.27 -12.76
CA ALA A 870 -11.44 22.34 -11.92
C ALA A 870 -10.73 20.98 -11.74
N LEU A 871 -9.65 20.68 -12.48
CA LEU A 871 -8.81 19.49 -12.33
C LEU A 871 -7.51 19.77 -11.55
N GLY A 872 -7.29 21.02 -11.11
CA GLY A 872 -6.10 21.42 -10.37
C GLY A 872 -4.93 21.91 -11.23
N ASN A 873 -5.05 21.92 -12.56
CA ASN A 873 -3.99 22.42 -13.43
C ASN A 873 -3.82 23.93 -13.25
N PRO A 874 -2.60 24.47 -13.05
CA PRO A 874 -2.38 25.91 -12.94
C PRO A 874 -2.64 26.58 -14.29
N THR A 875 -3.69 27.40 -14.37
CA THR A 875 -4.06 28.12 -15.60
C THR A 875 -3.43 29.50 -15.71
N ASP A 876 -3.15 30.14 -14.57
CA ASP A 876 -2.44 31.40 -14.48
C ASP A 876 -1.53 31.40 -13.24
N ILE A 877 -0.30 31.84 -13.44
CA ILE A 877 0.69 32.01 -12.35
C ILE A 877 1.12 33.48 -12.38
N THR A 878 0.77 34.22 -11.34
CA THR A 878 1.26 35.59 -11.18
C THR A 878 2.63 35.56 -10.49
N LEU A 879 3.65 36.06 -11.14
CA LEU A 879 5.04 36.12 -10.64
C LEU A 879 5.24 37.31 -9.69
N PRO A 880 6.34 37.35 -8.90
CA PRO A 880 6.62 38.43 -7.94
C PRO A 880 6.74 39.82 -8.55
N ASP A 881 7.13 39.93 -9.80
CA ASP A 881 7.24 41.17 -10.57
C ASP A 881 5.91 41.61 -11.21
N GLY A 882 4.84 40.83 -10.98
CA GLY A 882 3.50 41.10 -11.53
C GLY A 882 3.26 40.51 -12.90
N GLN A 883 4.22 39.83 -13.54
CA GLN A 883 4.01 39.14 -14.80
C GLN A 883 3.06 37.94 -14.64
N HIS A 884 2.30 37.64 -15.69
CA HIS A 884 1.34 36.55 -15.75
C HIS A 884 1.84 35.43 -16.67
N LEU A 885 2.11 34.25 -16.11
CA LEU A 885 2.43 33.04 -16.87
C LEU A 885 1.14 32.23 -17.01
N SER A 886 0.53 32.27 -18.18
CA SER A 886 -0.74 31.59 -18.47
C SER A 886 -0.51 30.27 -19.18
N HIS A 887 -1.29 29.26 -18.82
CA HIS A 887 -1.25 27.92 -19.39
C HIS A 887 -2.61 27.51 -19.94
N LEU A 888 -2.62 26.94 -21.12
CA LEU A 888 -3.79 26.33 -21.73
C LEU A 888 -3.64 24.82 -21.78
N TYR A 889 -4.67 24.12 -21.28
CA TYR A 889 -4.69 22.65 -21.21
C TYR A 889 -5.85 22.06 -22.01
N TYR A 890 -5.67 20.87 -22.55
CA TYR A 890 -6.73 20.05 -23.11
C TYR A 890 -6.82 18.69 -22.41
N GLY A 891 -7.92 17.98 -22.61
CA GLY A 891 -8.17 16.68 -21.99
C GLY A 891 -8.05 16.73 -20.47
N SER A 892 -7.38 15.77 -19.87
CA SER A 892 -7.21 15.61 -18.42
C SER A 892 -6.08 16.45 -17.81
N GLY A 893 -5.48 17.40 -18.56
CA GLY A 893 -4.44 18.29 -18.04
C GLY A 893 -3.17 18.34 -18.91
N HIS A 894 -3.27 18.02 -20.19
CA HIS A 894 -2.15 18.08 -21.12
C HIS A 894 -1.91 19.53 -21.58
N LEU A 895 -0.72 20.05 -21.28
CA LEU A 895 -0.34 21.42 -21.64
C LEU A 895 -0.29 21.60 -23.15
N LEU A 896 -1.01 22.60 -23.66
CA LEU A 896 -1.12 22.98 -25.08
C LEU A 896 -0.37 24.27 -25.40
N GLN A 897 -0.38 25.23 -24.48
CA GLN A 897 0.24 26.55 -24.70
C GLN A 897 0.70 27.13 -23.36
N THR A 898 1.80 27.87 -23.42
CA THR A 898 2.28 28.74 -22.35
C THR A 898 2.45 30.14 -22.90
N ALA A 899 1.90 31.15 -22.23
CA ALA A 899 2.04 32.54 -22.58
C ALA A 899 2.53 33.37 -21.38
N LEU A 900 3.36 34.39 -21.63
CA LEU A 900 3.79 35.36 -20.63
C LEU A 900 3.18 36.73 -21.01
N ASP A 901 2.40 37.31 -20.08
CA ASP A 901 1.64 38.55 -20.29
C ASP A 901 0.82 38.55 -21.60
N GLY A 902 0.23 37.39 -21.93
CA GLY A 902 -0.55 37.19 -23.16
C GLY A 902 0.27 36.95 -24.43
N ILE A 903 1.60 37.00 -24.34
CA ILE A 903 2.50 36.68 -25.47
C ILE A 903 2.84 35.18 -25.39
N THR A 904 2.50 34.45 -26.44
CA THR A 904 2.80 33.04 -26.54
C THR A 904 4.30 32.77 -26.50
N VAL A 905 4.75 32.05 -25.49
CA VAL A 905 6.14 31.63 -25.30
C VAL A 905 6.37 30.24 -25.89
N SER A 906 5.42 29.33 -25.69
CA SER A 906 5.50 27.98 -26.22
C SER A 906 4.12 27.44 -26.61
N GLU A 907 4.07 26.73 -27.72
CA GLU A 907 2.94 25.94 -28.17
C GLU A 907 3.37 24.48 -28.33
N TYR A 908 2.47 23.55 -28.04
CA TYR A 908 2.78 22.12 -28.03
C TYR A 908 1.75 21.35 -28.84
N GLU A 909 2.22 20.53 -29.79
CA GLU A 909 1.39 19.49 -30.40
C GLU A 909 1.74 18.14 -29.79
N ARG A 910 0.72 17.31 -29.63
CA ARG A 910 0.86 15.99 -29.00
C ARG A 910 0.23 14.91 -29.88
N ASP A 911 0.77 13.70 -29.79
CA ASP A 911 0.21 12.53 -30.43
C ASP A 911 -0.95 11.92 -29.58
N SER A 912 -1.48 10.79 -30.02
CA SER A 912 -2.57 10.06 -29.32
C SER A 912 -2.16 9.41 -27.99
N LEU A 913 -0.88 9.46 -27.63
CA LEU A 913 -0.38 9.12 -26.29
C LEU A 913 -0.08 10.37 -25.46
N HIS A 914 -0.51 11.54 -25.91
CA HIS A 914 -0.27 12.84 -25.30
C HIS A 914 1.21 13.24 -25.19
N ARG A 915 2.13 12.53 -25.90
CA ARG A 915 3.54 12.89 -25.96
C ARG A 915 3.75 14.10 -26.85
N GLN A 916 4.69 14.97 -26.46
CA GLN A 916 5.02 16.16 -27.24
C GLN A 916 5.72 15.75 -28.54
N VAL A 917 5.06 15.97 -29.68
CA VAL A 917 5.63 15.72 -31.02
C VAL A 917 6.15 16.99 -31.67
N MET A 918 5.61 18.15 -31.30
CA MET A 918 6.11 19.45 -31.74
C MET A 918 6.04 20.47 -30.60
N ARG A 919 7.02 21.36 -30.54
CA ARG A 919 7.05 22.54 -29.69
C ARG A 919 7.51 23.73 -30.48
N THR A 920 6.72 24.80 -30.51
CA THR A 920 7.08 26.08 -31.14
C THR A 920 7.37 27.11 -30.05
N GLN A 921 8.50 27.79 -30.16
CA GLN A 921 8.94 28.87 -29.29
C GLN A 921 9.42 30.05 -30.12
N GLY A 922 8.57 31.05 -30.33
CA GLY A 922 8.84 32.15 -31.25
C GLY A 922 9.08 31.63 -32.67
N ALA A 923 10.26 31.86 -33.21
CA ALA A 923 10.64 31.39 -34.55
C ALA A 923 11.22 29.96 -34.57
N LEU A 924 11.48 29.35 -33.41
CA LEU A 924 12.06 28.03 -33.31
C LEU A 924 10.95 26.96 -33.15
N THR A 925 10.92 25.99 -34.06
CA THR A 925 10.04 24.83 -33.97
C THR A 925 10.90 23.58 -33.79
N THR A 926 10.62 22.85 -32.74
CA THR A 926 11.29 21.60 -32.39
C THR A 926 10.35 20.42 -32.57
N PHE A 927 10.73 19.44 -33.38
CA PHE A 927 10.02 18.18 -33.59
C PHE A 927 10.64 17.08 -32.77
N SER A 928 9.79 16.18 -32.25
CA SER A 928 10.21 15.02 -31.47
C SER A 928 9.63 13.74 -32.03
N GLY A 929 10.41 12.68 -32.14
CA GLY A 929 9.94 11.38 -32.58
C GLY A 929 10.26 10.30 -31.55
N TYR A 930 9.36 9.31 -31.49
CA TYR A 930 9.42 8.26 -30.49
C TYR A 930 9.62 6.90 -31.16
N ASN A 931 10.39 6.02 -30.53
CA ASN A 931 10.59 4.65 -30.99
C ASN A 931 9.37 3.75 -30.69
N ALA A 932 9.47 2.48 -31.06
CA ALA A 932 8.40 1.51 -30.82
C ALA A 932 8.07 1.31 -29.32
N ASP A 933 9.01 1.59 -28.44
CA ASP A 933 8.87 1.44 -26.98
C ASP A 933 8.45 2.76 -26.30
N ASN A 934 7.95 3.73 -27.09
CA ASN A 934 7.49 5.05 -26.63
C ASN A 934 8.59 5.95 -26.04
N ARG A 935 9.88 5.64 -26.28
CA ARG A 935 11.01 6.47 -25.86
C ARG A 935 11.34 7.50 -26.95
N LEU A 936 11.73 8.70 -26.53
CA LEU A 936 12.20 9.73 -27.45
C LEU A 936 13.40 9.18 -28.24
N SER A 937 13.30 9.12 -29.57
CA SER A 937 14.32 8.56 -30.45
C SER A 937 15.09 9.63 -31.20
N TRP A 938 14.46 10.75 -31.46
CA TRP A 938 15.11 11.91 -32.08
C TRP A 938 14.37 13.21 -31.76
N GLN A 939 15.10 14.29 -31.76
CA GLN A 939 14.57 15.64 -31.67
C GLN A 939 15.30 16.51 -32.72
N ARG A 940 14.56 17.35 -33.40
CA ARG A 940 15.08 18.23 -34.46
C ARG A 940 14.46 19.61 -34.35
N SER A 941 15.26 20.65 -34.32
CA SER A 941 14.88 22.08 -34.39
C SER A 941 15.19 22.68 -35.73
#